data_548255e34f4337a8d395665ba37bfd96
#
_entry.id   548255e34f4337a8d395665ba37bfd96
#
_cell.length_a   1.000
_cell.length_b   1.000
_cell.length_c   1.000
_cell.angle_alpha   90.00
_cell.angle_beta   90.00
_cell.angle_gamma   90.00
#
_symmetry.space_group_name_H-M   'P 1'
#
loop_
_entity.id
_entity.type
_entity.pdbx_description
1 polymer ?
#
loop_
_entity_poly.entity_id
_entity_poly.type
_entity_poly.pdbx_seq_one_letter_code
_entity_poly.pdbx_strand_id
1 'polypeptide(L)'
;MNPPLPIKQRLGQPDNIAVVIKLLNAKPAPTRTQLAKEVCRRLDLRDPKGDWQVATTALALRDLEAQGHWTLPEPKRRGPRTWSNAPTRLHQPVEAASRVPEQLEQIAGLQLVEVSDATQLLIWNELMIGEHPLHDARLVGRQFRYLLGSDHGWLGGIGFGSAALFLEGRDQWLGWSEAQRTAHLPRVINMTRFLIRPSVRCPNLASHVLGLCARRIAGDFERRYGLRPWLLESFVDRSAYVGTCYQAANWHLVGQTKGRGRNGARDAGKSRKDIYLYSLVDDIHATLGVERFPWTALESQDGLDGAGWAEQEFGTCALGDGRLTSRLVKLVRAAAAHPGASHAEAAGGDPYQLKAYYRFLNNEAPELDVTSLLQTHRTQTLRRMKRYETVLIVQDTTALNFSSRPQCEGLGQTKANQTSAKTRGLKLHSCLAVAAEDGLPLGVLRLHGYAPAPANGKDLHRPIEEKESHRWLAAYLDAKDLAPLLPGTHVVRVADREGDMFELFDLRRRQPGTKADLLVRAKWDRNLAGTDATLFAELAAAPLARTVTIAVPRQREHLGKPSAPGRPALPAREAQVEVRFQEVTLQAPQPPQLRDRQPLRLWAVYLEEKHPPAGAAAVRWLLLTTVQVASAKQALQCLRWYCRRWRIEEWHRVRKSGCKILEHQNHAAEALLRAIALDAVIAWRIMLLALLGRTVPGLPCDLLFNPCECEVLEILASKKNSPWVKP
;
A
#
# COMPACT_ATOMS: atom_id res chain seq x y z
N MET A 1 0.89 -29.64 -16.41
CA MET A 1 -0.30 -29.95 -17.25
C MET A 1 -0.47 -28.81 -18.22
N ASN A 2 -0.55 -29.09 -19.51
CA ASN A 2 -0.85 -28.07 -20.52
C ASN A 2 -2.21 -27.42 -20.20
N PRO A 3 -2.40 -26.11 -20.41
CA PRO A 3 -3.69 -25.48 -20.22
C PRO A 3 -4.74 -26.14 -21.14
N PRO A 4 -5.99 -26.31 -20.67
CA PRO A 4 -7.02 -26.93 -21.48
C PRO A 4 -7.25 -26.13 -22.77
N LEU A 5 -7.34 -26.80 -23.88
CA LEU A 5 -7.61 -26.20 -25.21
C LEU A 5 -8.86 -25.31 -25.14
N PRO A 6 -8.89 -24.17 -25.85
CA PRO A 6 -10.10 -23.35 -25.99
C PRO A 6 -11.29 -24.18 -26.47
N ILE A 7 -12.50 -23.90 -25.96
CA ILE A 7 -13.71 -24.70 -26.27
C ILE A 7 -13.92 -24.89 -27.78
N LYS A 8 -13.70 -23.85 -28.58
CA LYS A 8 -13.81 -23.93 -30.04
C LYS A 8 -12.85 -24.96 -30.65
N GLN A 9 -11.58 -24.97 -30.20
CA GLN A 9 -10.60 -25.95 -30.67
C GLN A 9 -10.91 -27.36 -30.16
N ARG A 10 -11.42 -27.47 -28.95
CA ARG A 10 -11.84 -28.74 -28.36
C ARG A 10 -13.05 -29.33 -29.12
N LEU A 11 -14.06 -28.50 -29.46
CA LEU A 11 -15.22 -28.92 -30.23
C LEU A 11 -14.89 -29.23 -31.68
N GLY A 12 -13.86 -28.63 -32.28
CA GLY A 12 -13.39 -28.85 -33.63
C GLY A 12 -12.58 -30.14 -33.80
N GLN A 13 -12.33 -30.93 -32.76
CA GLN A 13 -11.68 -32.23 -32.86
C GLN A 13 -12.62 -33.27 -33.49
N PRO A 14 -12.14 -34.19 -34.34
CA PRO A 14 -12.99 -35.16 -35.07
C PRO A 14 -13.95 -35.92 -34.17
N ASP A 15 -13.48 -36.44 -33.04
CA ASP A 15 -14.28 -37.21 -32.09
C ASP A 15 -15.42 -36.38 -31.48
N ASN A 16 -15.15 -35.13 -31.16
CA ASN A 16 -16.12 -34.21 -30.57
C ASN A 16 -17.13 -33.70 -31.60
N ILE A 17 -16.72 -33.54 -32.87
CA ILE A 17 -17.62 -33.28 -33.99
C ILE A 17 -18.65 -34.42 -34.13
N ALA A 18 -18.20 -35.68 -34.06
CA ALA A 18 -19.09 -36.83 -34.12
C ALA A 18 -20.12 -36.83 -32.95
N VAL A 19 -19.70 -36.43 -31.72
CA VAL A 19 -20.60 -36.31 -30.59
C VAL A 19 -21.66 -35.24 -30.84
N VAL A 20 -21.29 -34.07 -31.36
CA VAL A 20 -22.23 -32.97 -31.66
C VAL A 20 -23.21 -33.36 -32.74
N ILE A 21 -22.76 -34.00 -33.82
CA ILE A 21 -23.63 -34.51 -34.90
C ILE A 21 -24.62 -35.56 -34.39
N LYS A 22 -24.19 -36.47 -33.53
CA LYS A 22 -25.06 -37.46 -32.88
C LYS A 22 -26.16 -36.78 -32.02
N LEU A 23 -25.82 -35.74 -31.31
CA LEU A 23 -26.78 -34.97 -30.48
C LEU A 23 -27.76 -34.16 -31.35
N LEU A 24 -27.31 -33.65 -32.51
CA LEU A 24 -28.17 -32.95 -33.47
C LEU A 24 -29.23 -33.87 -34.10
N ASN A 25 -28.88 -35.14 -34.32
CA ASN A 25 -29.75 -36.15 -34.92
C ASN A 25 -30.69 -36.85 -33.92
N ALA A 26 -30.65 -36.46 -32.65
CA ALA A 26 -31.54 -37.03 -31.62
C ALA A 26 -33.00 -36.65 -31.84
N LYS A 27 -33.90 -37.59 -31.59
CA LYS A 27 -35.36 -37.33 -31.63
C LYS A 27 -35.94 -37.29 -30.21
N PRO A 28 -36.68 -36.23 -29.81
CA PRO A 28 -36.94 -35.01 -30.59
C PRO A 28 -35.70 -34.14 -30.77
N ALA A 29 -35.63 -33.36 -31.86
CA ALA A 29 -34.50 -32.49 -32.14
C ALA A 29 -34.31 -31.45 -31.03
N PRO A 30 -33.09 -31.30 -30.45
CA PRO A 30 -32.85 -30.38 -29.37
C PRO A 30 -32.90 -28.93 -29.84
N THR A 31 -33.32 -28.02 -29.00
CA THR A 31 -33.14 -26.56 -29.23
C THR A 31 -31.66 -26.21 -29.11
N ARG A 32 -31.20 -25.08 -29.72
CA ARG A 32 -29.80 -24.59 -29.62
C ARG A 32 -29.28 -24.52 -28.19
N THR A 33 -30.12 -24.10 -27.23
CA THR A 33 -29.76 -24.02 -25.82
C THR A 33 -29.68 -25.41 -25.16
N GLN A 34 -30.59 -26.32 -25.50
CA GLN A 34 -30.53 -27.70 -25.01
C GLN A 34 -29.32 -28.45 -25.58
N LEU A 35 -29.02 -28.25 -26.86
CA LEU A 35 -27.82 -28.80 -27.51
C LEU A 35 -26.54 -28.30 -26.78
N ALA A 36 -26.40 -26.99 -26.56
CA ALA A 36 -25.22 -26.43 -25.87
C ALA A 36 -25.07 -26.98 -24.44
N LYS A 37 -26.18 -27.16 -23.71
CA LYS A 37 -26.17 -27.76 -22.37
C LYS A 37 -25.72 -29.22 -22.41
N GLU A 38 -26.25 -29.98 -23.36
CA GLU A 38 -25.93 -31.40 -23.48
C GLU A 38 -24.50 -31.63 -23.97
N VAL A 39 -23.99 -30.78 -24.87
CA VAL A 39 -22.57 -30.76 -25.28
C VAL A 39 -21.67 -30.45 -24.08
N CYS A 40 -21.99 -29.46 -23.29
CA CYS A 40 -21.22 -29.18 -22.04
C CYS A 40 -21.17 -30.40 -21.14
N ARG A 41 -22.31 -31.10 -20.96
CA ARG A 41 -22.41 -32.26 -20.08
C ARG A 41 -21.60 -33.44 -20.63
N ARG A 42 -21.70 -33.72 -21.93
CA ARG A 42 -21.01 -34.84 -22.58
C ARG A 42 -19.49 -34.68 -22.65
N LEU A 43 -19.03 -33.47 -22.87
CA LEU A 43 -17.60 -33.14 -23.00
C LEU A 43 -16.98 -32.53 -21.74
N ASP A 44 -17.73 -32.51 -20.65
CA ASP A 44 -17.33 -31.91 -19.34
C ASP A 44 -16.70 -30.53 -19.51
N LEU A 45 -17.44 -29.62 -20.16
CA LEU A 45 -16.99 -28.23 -20.39
C LEU A 45 -17.41 -27.33 -19.24
N ARG A 46 -16.56 -27.25 -18.22
CA ARG A 46 -16.78 -26.41 -17.03
C ARG A 46 -15.83 -25.22 -16.97
N ASP A 47 -16.26 -24.20 -16.30
CA ASP A 47 -15.39 -23.09 -15.95
C ASP A 47 -14.56 -23.43 -14.68
N PRO A 48 -13.59 -22.56 -14.28
CA PRO A 48 -12.80 -22.80 -13.07
C PRO A 48 -13.62 -22.84 -11.76
N LYS A 49 -14.91 -22.42 -11.80
CA LYS A 49 -15.84 -22.49 -10.67
C LYS A 49 -16.66 -23.76 -10.64
N GLY A 50 -16.52 -24.61 -11.67
CA GLY A 50 -17.27 -25.85 -11.81
C GLY A 50 -18.61 -25.70 -12.55
N ASP A 51 -18.98 -24.49 -13.01
CA ASP A 51 -20.21 -24.23 -13.75
C ASP A 51 -20.10 -24.60 -15.24
N TRP A 52 -21.21 -25.04 -15.85
CA TRP A 52 -21.26 -25.38 -17.27
C TRP A 52 -21.09 -24.15 -18.16
N GLN A 53 -20.12 -24.16 -19.07
CA GLN A 53 -19.84 -23.07 -20.01
C GLN A 53 -20.81 -22.99 -21.19
N VAL A 54 -22.12 -22.98 -20.90
CA VAL A 54 -23.18 -23.10 -21.93
C VAL A 54 -23.15 -21.95 -22.96
N ALA A 55 -22.89 -20.71 -22.50
CA ALA A 55 -22.84 -19.56 -23.41
C ALA A 55 -21.64 -19.60 -24.37
N THR A 56 -20.46 -19.96 -23.88
CA THR A 56 -19.24 -20.11 -24.68
C THR A 56 -19.36 -21.26 -25.65
N THR A 57 -19.96 -22.38 -25.23
CA THR A 57 -20.24 -23.53 -26.07
C THR A 57 -21.23 -23.20 -27.16
N ALA A 58 -22.30 -22.44 -26.86
CA ALA A 58 -23.27 -22.01 -27.89
C ALA A 58 -22.65 -21.06 -28.94
N LEU A 59 -21.67 -20.24 -28.54
CA LEU A 59 -20.86 -19.43 -29.48
C LEU A 59 -19.97 -20.30 -30.37
N ALA A 60 -19.24 -21.22 -29.76
CA ALA A 60 -18.36 -22.14 -30.49
C ALA A 60 -19.11 -23.04 -31.49
N LEU A 61 -20.32 -23.51 -31.12
CA LEU A 61 -21.18 -24.25 -32.01
C LEU A 61 -21.61 -23.47 -33.26
N ARG A 62 -21.88 -22.16 -33.12
CA ARG A 62 -22.19 -21.25 -34.24
C ARG A 62 -20.99 -20.99 -35.14
N ASP A 63 -19.83 -20.79 -34.51
CA ASP A 63 -18.59 -20.57 -35.27
C ASP A 63 -18.21 -21.78 -36.12
N LEU A 64 -18.43 -23.00 -35.61
CA LEU A 64 -18.16 -24.24 -36.32
C LEU A 64 -19.25 -24.55 -37.36
N GLU A 65 -20.52 -24.13 -37.13
CA GLU A 65 -21.56 -24.12 -38.15
C GLU A 65 -21.14 -23.24 -39.35
N ALA A 66 -20.60 -22.04 -39.09
CA ALA A 66 -20.09 -21.16 -40.15
C ALA A 66 -18.88 -21.76 -40.92
N GLN A 67 -18.17 -22.72 -40.33
CA GLN A 67 -17.08 -23.48 -40.94
C GLN A 67 -17.57 -24.75 -41.69
N GLY A 68 -18.89 -25.03 -41.69
CA GLY A 68 -19.50 -26.11 -42.44
C GLY A 68 -19.51 -27.47 -41.74
N HIS A 69 -19.22 -27.56 -40.43
CA HIS A 69 -19.18 -28.86 -39.75
C HIS A 69 -20.56 -29.46 -39.48
N TRP A 70 -21.61 -28.63 -39.33
CA TRP A 70 -23.01 -29.06 -39.12
C TRP A 70 -23.99 -27.91 -39.41
N THR A 71 -25.29 -28.21 -39.39
CA THR A 71 -26.37 -27.21 -39.41
C THR A 71 -27.11 -27.26 -38.09
N LEU A 72 -27.16 -26.13 -37.36
CA LEU A 72 -27.85 -26.02 -36.09
C LEU A 72 -29.37 -25.87 -36.28
N PRO A 73 -30.20 -26.39 -35.36
CA PRO A 73 -31.65 -26.23 -35.42
C PRO A 73 -32.06 -24.76 -35.54
N GLU A 74 -33.19 -24.49 -36.23
CA GLU A 74 -33.66 -23.11 -36.32
C GLU A 74 -33.93 -22.48 -34.94
N PRO A 75 -33.54 -21.20 -34.71
CA PRO A 75 -33.81 -20.54 -33.45
C PRO A 75 -35.30 -20.38 -33.24
N LYS A 76 -35.82 -20.73 -32.04
CA LYS A 76 -37.25 -20.65 -31.70
C LYS A 76 -37.86 -19.24 -31.82
N ARG A 77 -37.05 -18.20 -32.01
CA ARG A 77 -37.50 -16.83 -32.26
C ARG A 77 -36.74 -16.25 -33.45
N ARG A 78 -37.40 -16.19 -34.59
CA ARG A 78 -37.07 -15.30 -35.70
C ARG A 78 -37.66 -13.93 -35.36
N GLY A 79 -36.92 -13.09 -34.67
CA GLY A 79 -37.15 -11.63 -34.66
C GLY A 79 -35.86 -10.97 -35.08
N PRO A 80 -35.86 -9.85 -35.76
CA PRO A 80 -34.64 -9.06 -35.90
C PRO A 80 -34.13 -8.75 -34.51
N ARG A 81 -33.07 -9.43 -34.05
CA ARG A 81 -32.31 -9.00 -32.88
C ARG A 81 -31.42 -7.81 -33.28
N THR A 82 -32.01 -6.77 -33.72
CA THR A 82 -31.66 -5.48 -33.26
C THR A 82 -32.25 -5.34 -31.86
N TRP A 83 -31.67 -5.96 -30.85
CA TRP A 83 -31.71 -5.34 -29.58
C TRP A 83 -30.98 -4.01 -29.79
N SER A 84 -31.75 -2.98 -30.15
CA SER A 84 -31.28 -1.66 -29.96
C SER A 84 -31.12 -1.57 -28.44
N ASN A 85 -29.88 -1.64 -27.94
CA ASN A 85 -29.52 -1.23 -26.60
C ASN A 85 -29.75 0.28 -26.44
N ALA A 86 -30.58 0.85 -27.32
CA ALA A 86 -30.98 2.24 -27.27
C ALA A 86 -31.86 2.44 -26.04
N PRO A 87 -31.51 3.36 -25.16
CA PRO A 87 -32.35 3.69 -24.02
C PRO A 87 -33.73 4.15 -24.50
N THR A 88 -34.79 3.71 -23.82
CA THR A 88 -36.16 4.18 -24.06
C THR A 88 -36.18 5.71 -23.84
N ARG A 89 -36.80 6.46 -24.74
CA ARG A 89 -36.81 7.93 -24.73
C ARG A 89 -38.18 8.49 -24.44
N LEU A 90 -38.18 9.67 -23.80
CA LEU A 90 -39.38 10.48 -23.62
C LEU A 90 -39.82 11.12 -24.93
N HIS A 91 -38.89 11.30 -25.89
CA HIS A 91 -39.07 11.98 -27.17
C HIS A 91 -39.46 13.46 -27.12
N GLN A 92 -39.40 14.04 -25.94
CA GLN A 92 -39.57 15.49 -25.71
C GLN A 92 -38.57 15.93 -24.63
N PRO A 93 -38.07 17.17 -24.70
CA PRO A 93 -37.17 17.67 -23.65
C PRO A 93 -37.85 17.64 -22.26
N VAL A 94 -37.08 17.33 -21.23
CA VAL A 94 -37.57 17.46 -19.85
C VAL A 94 -37.72 18.96 -19.54
N GLU A 95 -38.85 19.34 -18.97
CA GLU A 95 -39.14 20.70 -18.57
C GLU A 95 -37.96 21.29 -17.76
N ALA A 96 -37.59 22.54 -18.08
CA ALA A 96 -36.49 23.21 -17.38
C ALA A 96 -36.91 23.57 -15.96
N ALA A 97 -35.99 23.39 -15.04
CA ALA A 97 -36.22 23.83 -13.65
C ALA A 97 -36.39 25.36 -13.62
N SER A 98 -37.42 25.84 -12.93
CA SER A 98 -37.78 27.22 -12.90
C SER A 98 -37.42 27.89 -11.57
N ARG A 99 -36.93 29.14 -11.66
CA ARG A 99 -36.62 29.98 -10.47
C ARG A 99 -35.71 29.33 -9.47
N VAL A 100 -34.67 28.55 -9.92
CA VAL A 100 -33.72 27.93 -9.07
C VAL A 100 -32.85 28.99 -8.38
N PRO A 101 -32.79 29.02 -7.02
CA PRO A 101 -31.97 29.98 -6.31
C PRO A 101 -30.46 29.76 -6.58
N GLU A 102 -29.70 30.86 -6.53
CA GLU A 102 -28.23 30.79 -6.64
C GLU A 102 -27.55 30.34 -5.32
N GLN A 103 -28.27 30.41 -4.20
CA GLN A 103 -27.77 29.97 -2.90
C GLN A 103 -28.34 28.59 -2.57
N LEU A 104 -27.47 27.67 -2.20
CA LEU A 104 -27.80 26.27 -1.95
C LEU A 104 -28.89 26.12 -0.85
N GLU A 105 -28.78 26.89 0.21
CA GLU A 105 -29.68 26.86 1.37
C GLU A 105 -31.12 27.28 1.03
N GLN A 106 -31.31 27.96 -0.07
CA GLN A 106 -32.62 28.44 -0.54
C GLN A 106 -33.29 27.46 -1.51
N ILE A 107 -32.62 26.39 -1.93
CA ILE A 107 -33.23 25.38 -2.79
C ILE A 107 -34.17 24.51 -1.96
N ALA A 108 -35.47 24.81 -2.02
CA ALA A 108 -36.49 24.06 -1.30
C ALA A 108 -36.70 22.66 -1.91
N GLY A 109 -36.96 21.66 -1.06
CA GLY A 109 -37.27 20.31 -1.49
C GLY A 109 -36.14 19.53 -2.15
N LEU A 110 -34.87 19.98 -1.99
CA LEU A 110 -33.70 19.30 -2.59
C LEU A 110 -33.56 17.86 -2.09
N GLN A 111 -33.67 16.89 -2.99
CA GLN A 111 -33.59 15.47 -2.64
C GLN A 111 -33.10 14.60 -3.81
N LEU A 112 -32.51 13.45 -3.45
CA LEU A 112 -32.21 12.37 -4.39
C LEU A 112 -33.42 11.43 -4.47
N VAL A 113 -34.00 11.31 -5.65
CA VAL A 113 -35.13 10.42 -5.93
C VAL A 113 -34.60 9.16 -6.63
N GLU A 114 -34.77 7.99 -6.02
CA GLU A 114 -34.44 6.72 -6.66
C GLU A 114 -35.35 6.50 -7.88
N VAL A 115 -34.75 6.19 -9.02
CA VAL A 115 -35.50 5.88 -10.25
C VAL A 115 -36.06 4.46 -10.11
N SER A 116 -37.35 4.37 -9.79
CA SER A 116 -38.05 3.11 -9.48
C SER A 116 -39.15 2.77 -10.49
N ASP A 117 -39.66 3.75 -11.24
CA ASP A 117 -40.74 3.56 -12.22
C ASP A 117 -40.32 3.91 -13.65
N ALA A 118 -41.19 3.58 -14.61
CA ALA A 118 -40.93 3.79 -16.03
C ALA A 118 -40.90 5.27 -16.40
N THR A 119 -41.69 6.11 -15.80
CA THR A 119 -41.77 7.56 -16.08
C THR A 119 -40.47 8.25 -15.64
N GLN A 120 -40.03 7.96 -14.41
CA GLN A 120 -38.72 8.47 -13.89
C GLN A 120 -37.57 7.99 -14.75
N LEU A 121 -37.62 6.74 -15.24
CA LEU A 121 -36.58 6.22 -16.14
C LEU A 121 -36.53 6.95 -17.48
N LEU A 122 -37.68 7.27 -18.06
CA LEU A 122 -37.77 8.06 -19.29
C LEU A 122 -37.19 9.46 -19.08
N ILE A 123 -37.55 10.13 -17.98
CA ILE A 123 -37.01 11.44 -17.60
C ILE A 123 -35.50 11.36 -17.44
N TRP A 124 -35.01 10.39 -16.69
CA TRP A 124 -33.57 10.23 -16.46
C TRP A 124 -32.81 9.98 -17.78
N ASN A 125 -33.34 9.11 -18.64
CA ASN A 125 -32.73 8.83 -19.95
C ASN A 125 -32.68 10.09 -20.82
N GLU A 126 -33.76 10.86 -20.86
CA GLU A 126 -33.82 12.06 -21.67
C GLU A 126 -32.84 13.12 -21.20
N LEU A 127 -32.68 13.33 -19.87
CA LEU A 127 -31.68 14.22 -19.30
C LEU A 127 -30.25 13.76 -19.67
N MET A 128 -29.97 12.46 -19.61
CA MET A 128 -28.62 11.95 -19.95
C MET A 128 -28.32 12.02 -21.44
N ILE A 129 -29.31 11.87 -22.28
CA ILE A 129 -29.13 11.97 -23.75
C ILE A 129 -29.09 13.43 -24.21
N GLY A 130 -29.95 14.26 -23.67
CA GLY A 130 -30.08 15.65 -24.10
C GLY A 130 -29.01 16.58 -23.51
N GLU A 131 -28.73 16.46 -22.22
CA GLU A 131 -27.97 17.46 -21.46
C GLU A 131 -26.61 16.97 -20.91
N HIS A 132 -26.42 15.64 -20.75
CA HIS A 132 -25.13 15.13 -20.26
C HIS A 132 -24.07 15.13 -21.38
N PRO A 133 -22.80 15.53 -21.14
CA PRO A 133 -21.75 15.63 -22.18
C PRO A 133 -21.47 14.36 -22.98
N LEU A 134 -21.78 13.18 -22.43
CA LEU A 134 -21.63 11.91 -23.14
C LEU A 134 -22.83 11.59 -24.06
N HIS A 135 -23.93 12.31 -23.98
CA HIS A 135 -25.16 12.09 -24.75
C HIS A 135 -25.62 10.64 -24.81
N ASP A 136 -25.47 9.92 -23.70
CA ASP A 136 -25.73 8.48 -23.61
C ASP A 136 -26.27 8.11 -22.21
N ALA A 137 -27.42 7.46 -22.17
CA ALA A 137 -28.05 6.99 -20.95
C ALA A 137 -27.71 5.52 -20.58
N ARG A 138 -26.87 4.85 -21.36
CA ARG A 138 -26.52 3.44 -21.13
C ARG A 138 -25.61 3.31 -19.92
N LEU A 139 -25.98 2.41 -19.02
CA LEU A 139 -25.17 1.98 -17.88
C LEU A 139 -24.80 0.50 -18.06
N VAL A 140 -23.74 0.07 -17.39
CA VAL A 140 -23.23 -1.30 -17.57
C VAL A 140 -23.29 -2.08 -16.27
N GLY A 141 -23.71 -3.33 -16.34
CA GLY A 141 -23.79 -4.25 -15.22
C GLY A 141 -24.94 -3.94 -14.27
N ARG A 142 -24.72 -3.94 -12.95
CA ARG A 142 -25.70 -3.55 -11.96
C ARG A 142 -25.91 -2.05 -12.02
N GLN A 143 -27.12 -1.62 -12.37
CA GLN A 143 -27.44 -0.22 -12.68
C GLN A 143 -28.26 0.40 -11.56
N PHE A 144 -27.84 1.56 -11.09
CA PHE A 144 -28.60 2.34 -10.11
C PHE A 144 -28.68 3.80 -10.56
N ARG A 145 -29.83 4.45 -10.38
CA ARG A 145 -30.08 5.81 -10.88
C ARG A 145 -30.76 6.65 -9.83
N TYR A 146 -30.35 7.90 -9.75
CA TYR A 146 -31.06 8.95 -9.04
C TYR A 146 -31.42 10.09 -10.00
N LEU A 147 -32.62 10.65 -9.80
CA LEU A 147 -32.97 11.99 -10.24
C LEU A 147 -32.71 12.97 -9.09
N LEU A 148 -32.21 14.16 -9.39
CA LEU A 148 -32.10 15.25 -8.44
C LEU A 148 -33.33 16.11 -8.51
N GLY A 149 -34.23 15.97 -7.53
CA GLY A 149 -35.49 16.69 -7.43
C GLY A 149 -35.41 17.89 -6.50
N SER A 150 -36.26 18.87 -6.76
CA SER A 150 -36.54 20.02 -5.91
C SER A 150 -37.95 20.56 -6.18
N ASP A 151 -38.40 21.52 -5.37
CA ASP A 151 -39.66 22.25 -5.63
C ASP A 151 -39.56 23.11 -6.91
N HIS A 152 -38.38 23.30 -7.45
CA HIS A 152 -38.09 24.01 -8.69
C HIS A 152 -38.11 23.11 -9.95
N GLY A 153 -38.35 21.79 -9.77
CA GLY A 153 -38.27 20.78 -10.81
C GLY A 153 -37.01 19.91 -10.74
N TRP A 154 -36.71 19.19 -11.83
CA TRP A 154 -35.54 18.30 -11.91
C TRP A 154 -34.28 19.09 -12.16
N LEU A 155 -33.30 19.03 -11.22
CA LEU A 155 -32.04 19.77 -11.29
C LEU A 155 -30.91 18.96 -11.93
N GLY A 156 -31.09 17.64 -12.10
CA GLY A 156 -30.04 16.77 -12.66
C GLY A 156 -30.29 15.29 -12.41
N GLY A 157 -29.22 14.51 -12.51
CA GLY A 157 -29.29 13.06 -12.24
C GLY A 157 -27.93 12.40 -12.08
N ILE A 158 -27.92 11.25 -11.43
CA ILE A 158 -26.73 10.43 -11.20
C ILE A 158 -27.00 9.01 -11.69
N GLY A 159 -25.99 8.36 -12.26
CA GLY A 159 -26.09 6.97 -12.72
C GLY A 159 -24.85 6.16 -12.36
N PHE A 160 -25.09 4.99 -11.76
CA PHE A 160 -24.09 4.04 -11.37
C PHE A 160 -24.14 2.78 -12.22
N GLY A 161 -22.99 2.21 -12.46
CA GLY A 161 -22.81 0.92 -13.10
C GLY A 161 -21.74 0.08 -12.41
N SER A 162 -21.42 -1.06 -12.97
CA SER A 162 -20.33 -1.90 -12.47
C SER A 162 -18.98 -1.24 -12.72
N ALA A 163 -18.05 -1.46 -11.78
CA ALA A 163 -16.67 -0.98 -11.83
C ALA A 163 -15.90 -1.49 -13.06
N ALA A 164 -14.84 -0.80 -13.42
CA ALA A 164 -13.88 -1.28 -14.41
C ALA A 164 -13.17 -2.54 -13.87
N LEU A 165 -13.04 -3.59 -14.70
CA LEU A 165 -12.39 -4.85 -14.30
C LEU A 165 -10.94 -4.63 -13.86
N PHE A 166 -10.23 -3.76 -14.61
CA PHE A 166 -8.85 -3.39 -14.34
C PHE A 166 -8.72 -1.88 -14.42
N LEU A 167 -8.28 -1.27 -13.33
CA LEU A 167 -8.09 0.16 -13.23
C LEU A 167 -6.84 0.45 -12.40
N GLU A 168 -5.73 0.69 -13.06
CA GLU A 168 -4.41 0.78 -12.43
C GLU A 168 -4.38 1.75 -11.23
N GLY A 169 -4.89 2.99 -11.40
CA GLY A 169 -4.89 3.98 -10.32
C GLY A 169 -5.70 3.53 -9.10
N ARG A 170 -6.88 2.94 -9.31
CA ARG A 170 -7.69 2.37 -8.22
C ARG A 170 -7.00 1.18 -7.57
N ASP A 171 -6.53 0.22 -8.38
CA ASP A 171 -5.96 -1.03 -7.88
C ASP A 171 -4.68 -0.77 -7.09
N GLN A 172 -3.89 0.21 -7.50
CA GLN A 172 -2.71 0.68 -6.78
C GLN A 172 -3.08 1.43 -5.49
N TRP A 173 -4.09 2.30 -5.54
CA TRP A 173 -4.53 3.04 -4.35
C TRP A 173 -5.10 2.11 -3.28
N LEU A 174 -5.88 1.11 -3.67
CA LEU A 174 -6.39 0.08 -2.76
C LEU A 174 -5.29 -0.87 -2.26
N GLY A 175 -4.24 -1.11 -3.04
CA GLY A 175 -3.15 -2.04 -2.69
C GLY A 175 -3.58 -3.51 -2.60
N TRP A 176 -4.73 -3.87 -3.12
CA TRP A 176 -5.26 -5.22 -3.09
C TRP A 176 -4.57 -6.18 -4.06
N SER A 177 -4.51 -7.44 -3.71
CA SER A 177 -4.05 -8.53 -4.56
C SER A 177 -5.06 -8.85 -5.67
N GLU A 178 -4.67 -9.65 -6.64
CA GLU A 178 -5.59 -10.14 -7.68
C GLU A 178 -6.73 -10.98 -7.10
N ALA A 179 -6.46 -11.79 -6.08
CA ALA A 179 -7.48 -12.57 -5.38
C ALA A 179 -8.46 -11.65 -4.64
N GLN A 180 -7.98 -10.66 -3.90
CA GLN A 180 -8.82 -9.66 -3.23
C GLN A 180 -9.62 -8.84 -4.23
N ARG A 181 -9.02 -8.40 -5.35
CA ARG A 181 -9.74 -7.74 -6.43
C ARG A 181 -10.88 -8.60 -6.96
N THR A 182 -10.63 -9.87 -7.26
CA THR A 182 -11.65 -10.79 -7.77
C THR A 182 -12.80 -10.97 -6.78
N ALA A 183 -12.49 -11.08 -5.49
CA ALA A 183 -13.48 -11.25 -4.43
C ALA A 183 -14.30 -9.96 -4.17
N HIS A 184 -13.64 -8.79 -4.20
CA HIS A 184 -14.23 -7.54 -3.70
C HIS A 184 -14.60 -6.53 -4.79
N LEU A 185 -14.19 -6.72 -6.05
CA LEU A 185 -14.57 -5.84 -7.16
C LEU A 185 -16.10 -5.62 -7.28
N PRO A 186 -16.97 -6.62 -7.02
CA PRO A 186 -18.43 -6.40 -7.01
C PRO A 186 -18.90 -5.34 -6.00
N ARG A 187 -18.10 -5.01 -4.98
CA ARG A 187 -18.39 -3.97 -3.98
C ARG A 187 -17.85 -2.58 -4.38
N VAL A 188 -17.27 -2.47 -5.56
CA VAL A 188 -16.91 -1.19 -6.18
C VAL A 188 -17.96 -0.86 -7.22
N ILE A 189 -18.55 0.32 -7.17
CA ILE A 189 -19.51 0.80 -8.15
C ILE A 189 -19.00 2.07 -8.82
N ASN A 190 -19.26 2.17 -10.11
CA ASN A 190 -18.77 3.28 -10.94
C ASN A 190 -19.90 4.32 -11.12
N MET A 191 -19.69 5.54 -10.66
CA MET A 191 -20.53 6.67 -10.99
C MET A 191 -20.21 7.14 -12.41
N THR A 192 -20.91 6.59 -13.40
CA THR A 192 -20.65 6.78 -14.81
C THR A 192 -21.37 8.00 -15.40
N ARG A 193 -22.38 8.51 -14.70
CA ARG A 193 -23.17 9.68 -15.07
C ARG A 193 -23.36 10.57 -13.84
N PHE A 194 -22.99 11.82 -13.99
CA PHE A 194 -23.27 12.88 -13.03
C PHE A 194 -23.61 14.14 -13.80
N LEU A 195 -24.82 14.61 -13.65
CA LEU A 195 -25.36 15.79 -14.33
C LEU A 195 -25.98 16.73 -13.31
N ILE A 196 -25.50 17.97 -13.27
CA ILE A 196 -26.27 19.16 -12.89
C ILE A 196 -26.64 19.83 -14.18
N ARG A 197 -27.92 20.10 -14.39
CA ARG A 197 -28.40 20.64 -15.66
C ARG A 197 -27.74 21.98 -15.99
N PRO A 198 -27.41 22.26 -17.25
CA PRO A 198 -26.74 23.50 -17.64
C PRO A 198 -27.55 24.78 -17.32
N SER A 199 -28.85 24.63 -17.17
CA SER A 199 -29.76 25.73 -16.76
C SER A 199 -29.66 26.08 -15.26
N VAL A 200 -29.04 25.20 -14.43
CA VAL A 200 -28.94 25.39 -12.99
C VAL A 200 -27.62 26.02 -12.62
N ARG A 201 -27.65 27.22 -12.10
CA ARG A 201 -26.48 28.00 -11.67
C ARG A 201 -26.54 28.22 -10.17
N CYS A 202 -26.05 27.20 -9.41
CA CYS A 202 -25.96 27.29 -7.96
C CYS A 202 -24.56 26.80 -7.54
N PRO A 203 -23.68 27.69 -7.06
CA PRO A 203 -22.38 27.30 -6.52
C PRO A 203 -22.51 26.23 -5.43
N ASN A 204 -21.54 25.31 -5.38
CA ASN A 204 -21.50 24.20 -4.42
C ASN A 204 -22.60 23.14 -4.52
N LEU A 205 -23.63 23.29 -5.37
CA LEU A 205 -24.68 22.30 -5.52
C LEU A 205 -24.11 20.93 -5.93
N ALA A 206 -23.17 20.89 -6.86
CA ALA A 206 -22.56 19.65 -7.33
C ALA A 206 -21.84 18.87 -6.19
N SER A 207 -21.01 19.53 -5.40
CA SER A 207 -20.31 18.92 -4.28
C SER A 207 -21.29 18.50 -3.16
N HIS A 208 -22.31 19.30 -2.88
CA HIS A 208 -23.36 18.96 -1.94
C HIS A 208 -24.11 17.68 -2.36
N VAL A 209 -24.49 17.58 -3.62
CA VAL A 209 -25.18 16.41 -4.19
C VAL A 209 -24.30 15.17 -4.15
N LEU A 210 -23.00 15.27 -4.40
CA LEU A 210 -22.06 14.17 -4.25
C LEU A 210 -22.01 13.68 -2.79
N GLY A 211 -22.01 14.60 -1.83
CA GLY A 211 -22.08 14.27 -0.40
C GLY A 211 -23.41 13.60 0.00
N LEU A 212 -24.55 14.10 -0.48
CA LEU A 212 -25.86 13.46 -0.28
C LEU A 212 -25.87 12.04 -0.85
N CYS A 213 -25.33 11.87 -2.05
CA CYS A 213 -25.28 10.59 -2.73
C CYS A 213 -24.41 9.58 -1.97
N ALA A 214 -23.23 10.00 -1.51
CA ALA A 214 -22.33 9.13 -0.75
C ALA A 214 -22.95 8.58 0.53
N ARG A 215 -23.76 9.38 1.23
CA ARG A 215 -24.48 8.94 2.45
C ARG A 215 -25.58 7.94 2.19
N ARG A 216 -26.18 7.92 0.99
CA ARG A 216 -27.35 7.10 0.68
C ARG A 216 -27.06 5.85 -0.13
N ILE A 217 -26.17 5.95 -1.12
CA ILE A 217 -26.00 4.93 -2.15
C ILE A 217 -25.68 3.54 -1.61
N ALA A 218 -24.91 3.45 -0.50
CA ALA A 218 -24.56 2.16 0.08
C ALA A 218 -25.79 1.35 0.53
N GLY A 219 -26.70 1.99 1.27
CA GLY A 219 -27.94 1.36 1.74
C GLY A 219 -28.96 1.11 0.61
N ASP A 220 -29.10 2.09 -0.30
CA ASP A 220 -30.05 1.98 -1.42
C ASP A 220 -29.64 0.87 -2.39
N PHE A 221 -28.35 0.75 -2.67
CA PHE A 221 -27.81 -0.31 -3.54
C PHE A 221 -27.92 -1.69 -2.88
N GLU A 222 -27.67 -1.78 -1.57
CA GLU A 222 -27.80 -3.01 -0.79
C GLU A 222 -29.25 -3.52 -0.79
N ARG A 223 -30.24 -2.62 -0.58
CA ARG A 223 -31.68 -2.97 -0.66
C ARG A 223 -32.04 -3.55 -2.03
N ARG A 224 -31.47 -3.01 -3.11
CA ARG A 224 -31.83 -3.43 -4.47
C ARG A 224 -31.12 -4.70 -4.92
N TYR A 225 -29.86 -4.92 -4.49
CA TYR A 225 -29.00 -5.98 -5.02
C TYR A 225 -28.51 -6.98 -3.97
N GLY A 226 -28.83 -6.81 -2.70
CA GLY A 226 -28.33 -7.64 -1.60
C GLY A 226 -26.82 -7.53 -1.40
N LEU A 227 -26.19 -6.47 -1.92
CA LEU A 227 -24.75 -6.27 -1.89
C LEU A 227 -24.44 -4.82 -1.51
N ARG A 228 -23.78 -4.63 -0.36
CA ARG A 228 -23.36 -3.29 0.10
C ARG A 228 -22.07 -2.88 -0.60
N PRO A 229 -22.02 -1.78 -1.36
CA PRO A 229 -20.79 -1.27 -1.93
C PRO A 229 -19.91 -0.63 -0.85
N TRP A 230 -18.58 -0.71 -1.08
CA TRP A 230 -17.56 -0.15 -0.18
C TRP A 230 -16.85 1.04 -0.78
N LEU A 231 -16.85 1.15 -2.12
CA LEU A 231 -16.11 2.18 -2.84
C LEU A 231 -16.90 2.68 -4.04
N LEU A 232 -16.85 4.00 -4.24
CA LEU A 232 -17.26 4.66 -5.48
C LEU A 232 -16.04 4.97 -6.32
N GLU A 233 -16.13 4.77 -7.64
CA GLU A 233 -15.17 5.28 -8.62
C GLU A 233 -15.87 6.19 -9.61
N SER A 234 -15.20 7.23 -10.10
CA SER A 234 -15.69 8.12 -11.15
C SER A 234 -14.55 8.60 -12.06
N PHE A 235 -14.89 8.93 -13.31
CA PHE A 235 -13.93 9.36 -14.32
C PHE A 235 -14.28 10.76 -14.82
N VAL A 236 -13.38 11.71 -14.63
CA VAL A 236 -13.54 13.10 -15.03
C VAL A 236 -12.65 13.40 -16.24
N ASP A 237 -13.25 13.87 -17.32
CA ASP A 237 -12.50 14.30 -18.50
C ASP A 237 -11.83 15.65 -18.24
N ARG A 238 -10.50 15.62 -18.08
CA ARG A 238 -9.70 16.80 -17.74
C ARG A 238 -9.69 17.88 -18.83
N SER A 239 -9.98 17.51 -20.07
CA SER A 239 -10.08 18.48 -21.17
C SER A 239 -11.29 19.41 -21.04
N ALA A 240 -12.33 18.97 -20.32
CA ALA A 240 -13.57 19.69 -20.14
C ALA A 240 -13.83 20.13 -18.68
N TYR A 241 -13.29 19.42 -17.69
CA TYR A 241 -13.60 19.64 -16.26
C TYR A 241 -12.37 19.52 -15.37
N VAL A 242 -12.25 20.42 -14.41
CA VAL A 242 -11.15 20.43 -13.42
C VAL A 242 -11.39 19.44 -12.26
N GLY A 243 -12.65 19.01 -12.04
CA GLY A 243 -13.00 18.06 -10.97
C GLY A 243 -13.12 18.68 -9.58
N THR A 244 -13.25 20.00 -9.46
CA THR A 244 -13.33 20.72 -8.18
C THR A 244 -14.46 20.25 -7.28
N CYS A 245 -15.62 19.87 -7.84
CA CYS A 245 -16.75 19.37 -7.06
C CYS A 245 -16.44 18.00 -6.38
N TYR A 246 -15.62 17.16 -6.99
CA TYR A 246 -15.17 15.91 -6.39
C TYR A 246 -14.21 16.18 -5.24
N GLN A 247 -13.24 17.08 -5.42
CA GLN A 247 -12.30 17.48 -4.37
C GLN A 247 -13.05 18.10 -3.19
N ALA A 248 -13.99 19.02 -3.45
CA ALA A 248 -14.83 19.64 -2.41
C ALA A 248 -15.77 18.65 -1.70
N ALA A 249 -16.06 17.50 -2.31
CA ALA A 249 -16.83 16.41 -1.72
C ALA A 249 -15.95 15.28 -1.15
N ASN A 250 -14.68 15.54 -0.87
CA ASN A 250 -13.71 14.61 -0.26
C ASN A 250 -13.42 13.34 -1.09
N TRP A 251 -13.54 13.43 -2.40
CA TRP A 251 -13.10 12.35 -3.29
C TRP A 251 -11.59 12.42 -3.53
N HIS A 252 -10.94 11.28 -3.54
CA HIS A 252 -9.49 11.15 -3.74
C HIS A 252 -9.14 11.03 -5.22
N LEU A 253 -8.31 11.93 -5.74
CA LEU A 253 -7.70 11.81 -7.06
C LEU A 253 -6.57 10.77 -6.98
N VAL A 254 -6.72 9.62 -7.65
CA VAL A 254 -5.78 8.49 -7.53
C VAL A 254 -5.00 8.20 -8.80
N GLY A 255 -5.16 8.99 -9.84
CA GLY A 255 -4.42 8.85 -11.09
C GLY A 255 -5.25 9.16 -12.32
N GLN A 256 -4.77 8.71 -13.48
CA GLN A 256 -5.41 8.95 -14.77
C GLN A 256 -5.58 7.65 -15.56
N THR A 257 -6.62 7.59 -16.38
CA THR A 257 -6.81 6.50 -17.34
C THR A 257 -5.78 6.58 -18.48
N LYS A 258 -5.45 5.44 -19.09
CA LYS A 258 -4.49 5.38 -20.22
C LYS A 258 -5.04 5.90 -21.55
N GLY A 259 -6.30 6.41 -21.60
CA GLY A 259 -6.95 6.85 -22.84
C GLY A 259 -7.30 5.70 -23.79
N ARG A 260 -7.35 4.46 -23.29
CA ARG A 260 -7.80 3.28 -24.02
C ARG A 260 -9.23 2.95 -23.61
N GLY A 261 -10.14 2.87 -24.57
CA GLY A 261 -11.51 2.47 -24.29
C GLY A 261 -11.64 0.97 -23.96
N ARG A 262 -12.88 0.52 -23.71
CA ARG A 262 -13.20 -0.87 -23.31
C ARG A 262 -12.71 -1.94 -24.31
N ASN A 263 -12.61 -1.59 -25.58
CA ASN A 263 -12.25 -2.51 -26.68
C ASN A 263 -10.75 -2.44 -27.05
N GLY A 264 -9.90 -1.93 -26.15
CA GLY A 264 -8.45 -1.91 -26.31
C GLY A 264 -7.98 -1.06 -27.52
N ALA A 265 -7.23 -1.67 -28.45
CA ALA A 265 -6.65 -0.97 -29.59
C ALA A 265 -7.67 -0.33 -30.55
N ARG A 266 -8.91 -0.81 -30.59
CA ARG A 266 -9.98 -0.22 -31.42
C ARG A 266 -10.52 1.10 -30.87
N ASP A 267 -10.25 1.42 -29.62
CA ASP A 267 -10.68 2.64 -28.93
C ASP A 267 -9.47 3.55 -28.60
N ALA A 268 -8.35 3.38 -29.31
CA ALA A 268 -7.15 4.21 -29.14
C ALA A 268 -7.46 5.66 -29.55
N GLY A 269 -7.06 6.61 -28.68
CA GLY A 269 -7.24 8.05 -28.93
C GLY A 269 -8.33 8.73 -28.11
N LYS A 270 -8.95 8.04 -27.13
CA LYS A 270 -9.85 8.68 -26.17
C LYS A 270 -9.08 9.57 -25.19
N SER A 271 -9.71 10.66 -24.74
CA SER A 271 -9.14 11.56 -23.73
C SER A 271 -8.75 10.82 -22.46
N ARG A 272 -7.64 11.24 -21.84
CA ARG A 272 -7.26 10.76 -20.51
C ARG A 272 -8.22 11.38 -19.49
N LYS A 273 -8.69 10.55 -18.55
CA LYS A 273 -9.62 10.98 -17.52
C LYS A 273 -8.97 10.82 -16.15
N ASP A 274 -9.19 11.80 -15.30
CA ASP A 274 -8.83 11.72 -13.90
C ASP A 274 -9.72 10.67 -13.21
N ILE A 275 -9.12 9.86 -12.33
CA ILE A 275 -9.79 8.80 -11.58
C ILE A 275 -10.02 9.31 -10.16
N TYR A 276 -11.27 9.45 -9.80
CA TYR A 276 -11.68 9.83 -8.44
C TYR A 276 -12.28 8.63 -7.72
N LEU A 277 -11.92 8.45 -6.45
CA LEU A 277 -12.43 7.42 -5.56
C LEU A 277 -13.04 8.04 -4.31
N TYR A 278 -14.10 7.43 -3.78
CA TYR A 278 -14.71 7.78 -2.51
C TYR A 278 -15.00 6.52 -1.69
N SER A 279 -14.49 6.43 -0.47
CA SER A 279 -14.75 5.32 0.43
C SER A 279 -16.16 5.46 1.05
N LEU A 280 -16.95 4.38 1.00
CA LEU A 280 -18.26 4.27 1.65
C LEU A 280 -18.18 3.56 3.00
N VAL A 281 -16.98 3.20 3.42
CA VAL A 281 -16.64 2.60 4.72
C VAL A 281 -15.55 3.44 5.38
N ASP A 282 -15.46 3.39 6.69
CA ASP A 282 -14.54 4.24 7.46
C ASP A 282 -13.08 3.98 7.07
N ASP A 283 -12.70 2.72 6.94
CA ASP A 283 -11.37 2.32 6.46
C ASP A 283 -11.50 1.20 5.40
N ILE A 284 -11.35 1.60 4.14
CA ILE A 284 -11.41 0.67 3.01
C ILE A 284 -10.24 -0.33 3.01
N HIS A 285 -9.07 0.08 3.49
CA HIS A 285 -7.89 -0.78 3.50
C HIS A 285 -8.00 -1.83 4.60
N ALA A 286 -8.45 -1.45 5.79
CA ALA A 286 -8.77 -2.40 6.85
C ALA A 286 -9.89 -3.37 6.43
N THR A 287 -10.94 -2.85 5.78
CA THR A 287 -12.06 -3.66 5.25
C THR A 287 -11.59 -4.69 4.22
N LEU A 288 -10.57 -4.37 3.43
CA LEU A 288 -9.95 -5.26 2.44
C LEU A 288 -8.86 -6.16 3.04
N GLY A 289 -8.50 -5.98 4.33
CA GLY A 289 -7.38 -6.66 4.95
C GLY A 289 -6.03 -6.24 4.34
N VAL A 290 -5.93 -5.03 3.82
CA VAL A 290 -4.70 -4.46 3.26
C VAL A 290 -4.04 -3.59 4.32
N GLU A 291 -2.85 -3.97 4.76
CA GLU A 291 -2.06 -3.15 5.67
C GLU A 291 -1.56 -1.89 4.97
N ARG A 292 -2.21 -0.78 5.20
CA ARG A 292 -1.77 0.55 4.81
C ARG A 292 -1.79 1.50 5.99
N PHE A 293 -0.84 2.42 5.99
CA PHE A 293 -0.90 3.53 6.92
C PHE A 293 -1.93 4.57 6.45
N PRO A 294 -2.85 5.00 7.34
CA PRO A 294 -3.79 6.08 7.04
C PRO A 294 -3.05 7.43 7.05
N TRP A 295 -2.31 7.75 5.99
CA TRP A 295 -1.64 9.05 5.84
C TRP A 295 -2.62 10.23 5.72
N THR A 296 -3.90 9.95 5.48
CA THR A 296 -4.96 10.96 5.36
C THR A 296 -5.30 11.67 6.67
N ALA A 297 -4.87 11.13 7.82
CA ALA A 297 -5.07 11.75 9.13
C ALA A 297 -3.95 12.75 9.51
N LEU A 298 -3.19 13.25 8.54
CA LEU A 298 -2.06 14.18 8.76
C LEU A 298 -2.50 15.66 8.73
N GLU A 299 -3.72 15.95 9.13
CA GLU A 299 -4.15 17.33 9.30
C GLU A 299 -3.41 17.99 10.44
N SER A 300 -3.27 19.31 10.34
CA SER A 300 -2.47 20.12 11.26
C SER A 300 -2.84 19.84 12.72
N GLN A 301 -1.87 19.47 13.52
CA GLN A 301 -2.05 19.34 14.97
C GLN A 301 -1.73 20.69 15.61
N ASP A 302 -2.63 21.65 15.38
CA ASP A 302 -2.53 22.95 16.00
C ASP A 302 -2.72 22.81 17.51
N GLY A 303 -1.84 23.45 18.25
CA GLY A 303 -1.93 23.54 19.71
C GLY A 303 -0.98 22.64 20.51
N LEU A 304 -0.08 21.88 19.88
CA LEU A 304 0.98 21.13 20.55
C LEU A 304 2.30 21.92 20.69
N ASP A 305 2.40 23.09 20.09
CA ASP A 305 3.57 23.96 20.23
C ASP A 305 3.69 24.41 21.70
N GLY A 306 4.81 24.09 22.34
CA GLY A 306 4.99 24.29 23.77
C GLY A 306 4.52 23.16 24.70
N ALA A 307 3.86 22.14 24.18
CA ALA A 307 3.55 20.93 24.94
C ALA A 307 4.83 20.14 25.25
N GLY A 308 4.80 19.36 26.34
CA GLY A 308 5.88 18.44 26.67
C GLY A 308 6.03 17.37 25.59
N TRP A 309 7.23 16.78 25.48
CA TRP A 309 7.56 15.83 24.42
C TRP A 309 6.56 14.66 24.28
N ALA A 310 6.05 14.16 25.42
CA ALA A 310 5.11 13.03 25.41
C ALA A 310 3.75 13.42 24.82
N GLU A 311 3.29 14.64 25.11
CA GLU A 311 2.10 15.23 24.48
C GLU A 311 2.32 15.48 23.00
N GLN A 312 3.48 16.02 22.62
CA GLN A 312 3.82 16.25 21.20
C GLN A 312 3.81 14.95 20.40
N GLU A 313 4.30 13.86 20.99
CA GLU A 313 4.44 12.58 20.26
C GLU A 313 3.21 11.66 20.38
N PHE A 314 2.30 11.88 21.37
CA PHE A 314 1.16 10.99 21.63
C PHE A 314 -0.17 11.70 21.91
N GLY A 315 -0.15 13.02 22.14
CA GLY A 315 -1.29 13.75 22.73
C GLY A 315 -2.54 13.85 21.85
N THR A 316 -2.44 13.54 20.54
CA THR A 316 -3.57 13.60 19.61
C THR A 316 -3.89 12.24 18.98
N CYS A 317 -3.39 11.14 19.56
CA CYS A 317 -3.78 9.79 19.10
C CYS A 317 -5.29 9.60 19.23
N ALA A 318 -5.93 9.23 18.13
CA ALA A 318 -7.37 8.96 18.07
C ALA A 318 -7.66 7.53 18.55
N LEU A 319 -7.83 7.35 19.87
CA LEU A 319 -8.03 6.05 20.51
C LEU A 319 -9.50 5.80 20.89
N GLY A 320 -10.44 6.49 20.23
CA GLY A 320 -11.88 6.39 20.52
C GLY A 320 -12.34 7.10 21.79
N ASP A 321 -11.48 7.23 22.80
CA ASP A 321 -11.78 7.91 24.08
C ASP A 321 -10.59 8.79 24.51
N GLY A 322 -10.83 10.09 24.74
CA GLY A 322 -9.81 11.03 25.18
C GLY A 322 -9.12 10.66 26.51
N ARG A 323 -9.80 9.87 27.36
CA ARG A 323 -9.18 9.32 28.58
C ARG A 323 -8.08 8.32 28.26
N LEU A 324 -8.22 7.55 27.17
CA LEU A 324 -7.17 6.63 26.70
C LEU A 324 -5.95 7.40 26.21
N THR A 325 -6.14 8.47 25.45
CA THR A 325 -5.04 9.34 24.99
C THR A 325 -4.32 10.00 26.16
N SER A 326 -5.06 10.55 27.13
CA SER A 326 -4.48 11.09 28.37
C SER A 326 -3.74 10.02 29.18
N ARG A 327 -4.26 8.80 29.21
CA ARG A 327 -3.59 7.66 29.87
C ARG A 327 -2.31 7.29 29.14
N LEU A 328 -2.35 7.21 27.81
CA LEU A 328 -1.19 6.92 26.95
C LEU A 328 -0.02 7.87 27.26
N VAL A 329 -0.26 9.18 27.27
CA VAL A 329 0.75 10.18 27.57
C VAL A 329 1.38 9.95 28.97
N LYS A 330 0.56 9.68 30.00
CA LYS A 330 1.05 9.38 31.35
C LYS A 330 1.92 8.13 31.39
N LEU A 331 1.51 7.06 30.70
CA LEU A 331 2.27 5.81 30.63
C LEU A 331 3.62 6.01 29.94
N VAL A 332 3.63 6.73 28.84
CA VAL A 332 4.86 7.01 28.09
C VAL A 332 5.83 7.85 28.92
N ARG A 333 5.34 8.87 29.63
CA ARG A 333 6.18 9.67 30.55
C ARG A 333 6.81 8.80 31.64
N ALA A 334 6.01 7.95 32.28
CA ALA A 334 6.49 7.05 33.33
C ALA A 334 7.54 6.05 32.81
N ALA A 335 7.29 5.42 31.65
CA ALA A 335 8.23 4.51 31.03
C ALA A 335 9.52 5.21 30.57
N ALA A 336 9.43 6.42 30.05
CA ALA A 336 10.60 7.20 29.62
C ALA A 336 11.44 7.74 30.78
N ALA A 337 10.85 7.97 31.95
CA ALA A 337 11.59 8.33 33.18
C ALA A 337 12.48 7.17 33.66
N HIS A 338 12.08 5.94 33.37
CA HIS A 338 12.80 4.74 33.80
C HIS A 338 12.96 3.75 32.62
N PRO A 339 13.76 4.10 31.58
CA PRO A 339 13.93 3.24 30.42
C PRO A 339 14.49 1.86 30.85
N GLY A 340 13.84 0.81 30.36
CA GLY A 340 14.22 -0.58 30.68
C GLY A 340 13.80 -1.07 32.07
N ALA A 341 13.03 -0.28 32.83
CA ALA A 341 12.37 -0.74 34.03
C ALA A 341 11.16 -1.63 33.70
N SER A 342 10.79 -2.49 34.65
CA SER A 342 9.53 -3.22 34.59
C SER A 342 8.33 -2.27 34.65
N HIS A 343 7.15 -2.71 34.20
CA HIS A 343 5.92 -1.92 34.33
C HIS A 343 5.62 -1.53 35.80
N ALA A 344 6.00 -2.39 36.75
CA ALA A 344 5.84 -2.11 38.18
C ALA A 344 6.77 -0.99 38.67
N GLU A 345 8.01 -0.99 38.25
CA GLU A 345 8.99 0.06 38.57
C GLU A 345 8.61 1.38 37.88
N ALA A 346 8.21 1.34 36.59
CA ALA A 346 7.72 2.52 35.87
C ALA A 346 6.46 3.13 36.51
N ALA A 347 5.62 2.30 37.15
CA ALA A 347 4.47 2.77 37.94
C ALA A 347 4.86 3.36 39.32
N GLY A 348 6.16 3.42 39.66
CA GLY A 348 6.64 3.99 40.93
C GLY A 348 6.20 3.23 42.17
N GLY A 349 5.87 1.92 42.03
CA GLY A 349 5.32 1.09 43.10
C GLY A 349 3.84 1.33 43.41
N ASP A 350 3.16 2.22 42.65
CA ASP A 350 1.72 2.47 42.82
C ASP A 350 0.91 1.33 42.12
N PRO A 351 0.16 0.50 42.90
CA PRO A 351 -0.62 -0.59 42.35
C PRO A 351 -1.75 -0.13 41.44
N TYR A 352 -2.29 1.08 41.61
CA TYR A 352 -3.34 1.64 40.76
C TYR A 352 -2.79 2.02 39.40
N GLN A 353 -1.59 2.63 39.36
CA GLN A 353 -0.91 2.94 38.10
C GLN A 353 -0.51 1.67 37.35
N LEU A 354 0.02 0.69 38.05
CA LEU A 354 0.36 -0.62 37.48
C LEU A 354 -0.88 -1.30 36.87
N LYS A 355 -1.99 -1.32 37.61
CA LYS A 355 -3.27 -1.86 37.13
C LYS A 355 -3.79 -1.11 35.91
N ALA A 356 -3.64 0.21 35.90
CA ALA A 356 -4.02 1.05 34.76
C ALA A 356 -3.13 0.79 33.55
N TYR A 357 -1.84 0.50 33.75
CA TYR A 357 -0.88 0.12 32.69
C TYR A 357 -1.34 -1.17 32.00
N TYR A 358 -1.58 -2.23 32.76
CA TYR A 358 -2.02 -3.50 32.21
C TYR A 358 -3.41 -3.42 31.56
N ARG A 359 -4.33 -2.66 32.14
CA ARG A 359 -5.65 -2.42 31.55
C ARG A 359 -5.56 -1.70 30.19
N PHE A 360 -4.62 -0.78 30.06
CA PHE A 360 -4.39 -0.09 28.78
C PHE A 360 -3.81 -1.04 27.74
N LEU A 361 -2.75 -1.79 28.08
CA LEU A 361 -2.10 -2.70 27.14
C LEU A 361 -2.97 -3.89 26.72
N ASN A 362 -3.82 -4.40 27.63
CA ASN A 362 -4.75 -5.50 27.37
C ASN A 362 -6.13 -5.06 26.88
N ASN A 363 -6.31 -3.78 26.57
CA ASN A 363 -7.58 -3.30 26.03
C ASN A 363 -7.73 -3.78 24.59
N GLU A 364 -8.87 -4.43 24.29
CA GLU A 364 -9.18 -5.03 22.99
C GLU A 364 -9.92 -4.08 22.04
N ALA A 365 -10.02 -2.80 22.40
CA ALA A 365 -10.63 -1.80 21.52
C ALA A 365 -9.86 -1.76 20.18
N PRO A 366 -10.54 -1.82 19.03
CA PRO A 366 -9.89 -1.86 17.71
C PRO A 366 -9.06 -0.61 17.42
N GLU A 367 -9.40 0.52 18.03
CA GLU A 367 -8.65 1.78 17.91
C GLU A 367 -7.32 1.76 18.68
N LEU A 368 -7.06 0.73 19.49
CA LEU A 368 -5.84 0.62 20.29
C LEU A 368 -4.81 -0.29 19.62
N ASP A 369 -4.60 -0.14 18.34
CA ASP A 369 -3.58 -0.87 17.58
C ASP A 369 -2.25 -0.10 17.54
N VAL A 370 -1.20 -0.76 17.05
CA VAL A 370 0.16 -0.17 16.93
C VAL A 370 0.15 1.07 16.02
N THR A 371 -0.68 1.08 14.98
CA THR A 371 -0.77 2.17 14.01
C THR A 371 -1.36 3.42 14.66
N SER A 372 -2.46 3.27 15.38
CA SER A 372 -3.13 4.35 16.10
C SER A 372 -2.25 4.91 17.21
N LEU A 373 -1.52 4.06 17.95
CA LEU A 373 -0.57 4.48 18.96
C LEU A 373 0.59 5.32 18.40
N LEU A 374 1.00 5.07 17.16
CA LEU A 374 2.07 5.82 16.50
C LEU A 374 1.57 7.04 15.70
N GLN A 375 0.27 7.27 15.59
CA GLN A 375 -0.32 8.27 14.69
C GLN A 375 0.25 9.68 14.92
N THR A 376 0.22 10.17 16.15
CA THR A 376 0.77 11.49 16.50
C THR A 376 2.26 11.56 16.21
N HIS A 377 3.03 10.56 16.64
CA HIS A 377 4.47 10.50 16.41
C HIS A 377 4.83 10.55 14.92
N ARG A 378 4.06 9.86 14.08
CA ARG A 378 4.25 9.90 12.63
C ARG A 378 3.99 11.28 12.03
N THR A 379 2.97 11.97 12.51
CA THR A 379 2.68 13.35 12.10
C THR A 379 3.84 14.27 12.47
N GLN A 380 4.35 14.17 13.68
CA GLN A 380 5.52 14.94 14.11
C GLN A 380 6.78 14.55 13.32
N THR A 381 6.93 13.27 12.99
CA THR A 381 8.02 12.81 12.13
C THR A 381 7.96 13.49 10.75
N LEU A 382 6.79 13.58 10.12
CA LEU A 382 6.61 14.28 8.85
C LEU A 382 6.94 15.78 8.94
N ARG A 383 6.54 16.44 10.03
CA ARG A 383 6.92 17.84 10.26
C ARG A 383 8.44 18.00 10.31
N ARG A 384 9.15 17.08 10.96
CA ARG A 384 10.62 17.06 11.00
C ARG A 384 11.22 16.78 9.63
N MET A 385 10.65 15.84 8.87
CA MET A 385 11.12 15.49 7.51
C MET A 385 11.04 16.66 6.53
N LYS A 386 10.03 17.51 6.62
CA LYS A 386 9.86 18.70 5.74
C LYS A 386 11.01 19.70 5.82
N ARG A 387 11.87 19.62 6.84
CA ARG A 387 13.01 20.52 7.04
C ARG A 387 14.26 20.10 6.28
N TYR A 388 14.24 18.94 5.61
CA TYR A 388 15.39 18.35 4.93
C TYR A 388 15.15 18.19 3.44
N GLU A 389 16.17 18.47 2.64
CA GLU A 389 16.12 18.25 1.18
C GLU A 389 16.02 16.78 0.82
N THR A 390 16.71 15.91 1.57
CA THR A 390 16.66 14.46 1.38
C THR A 390 16.45 13.73 2.70
N VAL A 391 15.49 12.83 2.70
CA VAL A 391 15.21 11.95 3.83
C VAL A 391 15.30 10.48 3.42
N LEU A 392 15.96 9.70 4.25
CA LEU A 392 16.11 8.27 4.11
C LEU A 392 15.05 7.56 4.96
N ILE A 393 14.25 6.71 4.36
CA ILE A 393 13.37 5.78 5.09
C ILE A 393 14.11 4.46 5.18
N VAL A 394 14.79 4.28 6.30
CA VAL A 394 15.58 3.07 6.56
C VAL A 394 14.67 1.97 7.07
N GLN A 395 14.82 0.77 6.49
CA GLN A 395 14.01 -0.38 6.83
C GLN A 395 14.86 -1.56 7.27
N ASP A 396 14.34 -2.27 8.25
CA ASP A 396 14.95 -3.51 8.73
C ASP A 396 13.92 -4.41 9.43
N THR A 397 14.21 -5.72 9.47
CA THR A 397 13.40 -6.69 10.19
C THR A 397 14.23 -7.32 11.32
N THR A 398 13.73 -7.23 12.53
CA THR A 398 14.40 -7.85 13.68
C THR A 398 13.52 -8.93 14.31
N ALA A 399 14.14 -10.05 14.72
CA ALA A 399 13.47 -11.08 15.50
C ALA A 399 13.54 -10.74 17.00
N LEU A 400 12.42 -10.92 17.68
CA LEU A 400 12.26 -10.79 19.12
C LEU A 400 11.98 -12.17 19.71
N ASN A 401 12.91 -12.66 20.52
CA ASN A 401 12.82 -13.99 21.13
C ASN A 401 12.12 -13.89 22.47
N PHE A 402 10.94 -14.50 22.57
CA PHE A 402 10.14 -14.61 23.78
C PHE A 402 9.96 -16.07 24.23
N SER A 403 10.91 -16.96 23.90
CA SER A 403 10.85 -18.39 24.29
C SER A 403 10.80 -18.60 25.81
N SER A 404 11.29 -17.62 26.59
CA SER A 404 11.16 -17.61 28.05
C SER A 404 9.75 -17.25 28.55
N ARG A 405 8.79 -17.03 27.64
CA ARG A 405 7.40 -16.69 27.95
C ARG A 405 6.44 -17.76 27.40
N PRO A 406 6.43 -18.98 27.99
CA PRO A 406 5.65 -20.08 27.42
C PRO A 406 4.15 -19.86 27.45
N GLN A 407 3.63 -19.00 28.34
CA GLN A 407 2.21 -18.69 28.50
C GLN A 407 1.77 -17.49 27.64
N CYS A 408 2.68 -16.82 26.91
CA CYS A 408 2.30 -15.73 26.04
C CYS A 408 1.63 -16.27 24.78
N GLU A 409 0.38 -15.90 24.58
CA GLU A 409 -0.42 -16.29 23.42
C GLU A 409 -0.05 -15.48 22.17
N GLY A 410 -0.30 -16.04 20.98
CA GLY A 410 -0.08 -15.35 19.70
C GLY A 410 1.39 -15.30 19.25
N LEU A 411 2.34 -15.96 19.93
CA LEU A 411 3.74 -16.05 19.49
C LEU A 411 3.95 -17.12 18.42
N GLY A 412 4.69 -16.80 17.36
CA GLY A 412 5.08 -17.71 16.29
C GLY A 412 6.48 -18.31 16.46
N GLN A 413 6.86 -19.18 15.52
CA GLN A 413 8.22 -19.75 15.50
C GLN A 413 9.18 -18.79 14.76
N THR A 414 10.10 -18.19 15.50
CA THR A 414 11.18 -17.38 14.93
C THR A 414 12.40 -18.26 14.71
N LYS A 415 12.90 -18.33 13.44
CA LYS A 415 14.20 -18.96 13.20
C LYS A 415 15.27 -17.97 13.69
N ALA A 416 16.01 -18.32 14.73
CA ALA A 416 17.19 -17.58 15.11
C ALA A 416 18.27 -17.80 14.03
N ASN A 417 18.85 -16.70 13.49
CA ASN A 417 19.90 -16.76 12.47
C ASN A 417 21.20 -17.47 12.94
N GLN A 418 21.34 -17.74 14.22
CA GLN A 418 22.58 -18.24 14.82
C GLN A 418 22.49 -19.60 15.51
N THR A 419 21.29 -20.09 15.79
CA THR A 419 21.09 -21.40 16.38
C THR A 419 19.95 -22.12 15.68
N SER A 420 20.08 -23.43 15.48
CA SER A 420 19.04 -24.33 14.96
C SER A 420 17.87 -24.52 15.93
N ALA A 421 17.89 -23.89 17.10
CA ALA A 421 16.86 -24.02 18.12
C ALA A 421 15.55 -23.37 17.65
N LYS A 422 14.45 -24.07 17.84
CA LYS A 422 13.09 -23.54 17.61
C LYS A 422 12.79 -22.48 18.68
N THR A 423 12.94 -21.21 18.34
CA THR A 423 12.59 -20.09 19.22
C THR A 423 11.18 -19.61 18.96
N ARG A 424 10.45 -19.25 20.02
CA ARG A 424 9.13 -18.60 19.95
C ARG A 424 9.27 -17.09 20.10
N GLY A 425 8.50 -16.34 19.33
CA GLY A 425 8.55 -14.88 19.43
C GLY A 425 7.81 -14.18 18.29
N LEU A 426 8.23 -12.95 18.05
CA LEU A 426 7.69 -12.07 17.04
C LEU A 426 8.80 -11.62 16.09
N LYS A 427 8.44 -11.32 14.85
CA LYS A 427 9.26 -10.52 13.96
C LYS A 427 8.70 -9.11 13.89
N LEU A 428 9.57 -8.15 13.79
CA LEU A 428 9.22 -6.75 13.79
C LEU A 428 9.89 -6.05 12.59
N HIS A 429 9.10 -5.68 11.60
CA HIS A 429 9.54 -4.88 10.47
C HIS A 429 9.33 -3.41 10.77
N SER A 430 10.38 -2.60 10.66
CA SER A 430 10.38 -1.21 11.11
C SER A 430 10.85 -0.28 10.00
N CYS A 431 10.27 0.93 9.96
CA CYS A 431 10.69 2.03 9.10
C CYS A 431 11.07 3.23 9.98
N LEU A 432 12.32 3.65 9.90
CA LEU A 432 12.88 4.79 10.61
C LEU A 432 13.21 5.90 9.61
N ALA A 433 12.68 7.11 9.82
CA ALA A 433 13.07 8.26 9.04
C ALA A 433 14.41 8.82 9.57
N VAL A 434 15.35 9.07 8.67
CA VAL A 434 16.70 9.56 8.97
C VAL A 434 17.05 10.67 8.00
N ALA A 435 17.57 11.79 8.49
CA ALA A 435 18.10 12.84 7.65
C ALA A 435 19.32 12.36 6.88
N ALA A 436 19.34 12.57 5.57
CA ALA A 436 20.45 12.11 4.72
C ALA A 436 21.76 12.83 4.99
N GLU A 437 21.70 14.10 5.38
CA GLU A 437 22.83 15.01 5.57
C GLU A 437 23.63 14.66 6.83
N ASP A 438 22.99 14.70 7.98
CA ASP A 438 23.63 14.55 9.30
C ASP A 438 23.40 13.16 9.92
N GLY A 439 22.41 12.41 9.45
CA GLY A 439 22.06 11.08 9.95
C GLY A 439 21.27 11.13 11.25
N LEU A 440 20.60 12.25 11.57
CA LEU A 440 19.69 12.35 12.72
C LEU A 440 18.44 11.50 12.49
N PRO A 441 17.97 10.75 13.49
CA PRO A 441 16.73 10.00 13.41
C PRO A 441 15.55 10.95 13.59
N LEU A 442 14.72 11.09 12.57
CA LEU A 442 13.59 12.03 12.56
C LEU A 442 12.34 11.45 13.21
N GLY A 443 12.20 10.12 13.24
CA GLY A 443 11.11 9.44 13.92
C GLY A 443 10.82 8.06 13.30
N VAL A 444 9.91 7.34 13.94
CA VAL A 444 9.44 6.01 13.54
C VAL A 444 8.20 6.17 12.66
N LEU A 445 8.29 5.74 11.41
CA LEU A 445 7.19 5.84 10.46
C LEU A 445 6.28 4.61 10.46
N ARG A 446 6.86 3.44 10.68
CA ARG A 446 6.12 2.18 10.68
C ARG A 446 6.74 1.19 11.66
N LEU A 447 5.86 0.45 12.32
CA LEU A 447 6.20 -0.69 13.14
C LEU A 447 5.19 -1.81 12.87
N HIS A 448 5.61 -2.85 12.17
CA HIS A 448 4.78 -3.99 11.86
C HIS A 448 5.33 -5.22 12.56
N GLY A 449 4.62 -5.65 13.61
CA GLY A 449 4.93 -6.84 14.36
C GLY A 449 4.02 -8.00 13.95
N TYR A 450 4.60 -9.18 13.76
CA TYR A 450 3.84 -10.37 13.39
C TYR A 450 4.47 -11.65 13.96
N ALA A 451 3.63 -12.64 14.19
CA ALA A 451 4.02 -13.99 14.53
C ALA A 451 4.32 -14.77 13.24
N PRO A 452 5.55 -15.24 13.00
CA PRO A 452 5.84 -16.01 11.80
C PRO A 452 5.03 -17.30 11.76
N ALA A 453 4.40 -17.57 10.62
CA ALA A 453 3.75 -18.85 10.39
C ALA A 453 4.78 -19.99 10.28
N PRO A 454 4.41 -21.24 10.63
CA PRO A 454 5.26 -22.38 10.38
C PRO A 454 5.64 -22.46 8.90
N ALA A 455 6.90 -22.77 8.60
CA ALA A 455 7.37 -22.92 7.23
C ALA A 455 6.70 -24.13 6.56
N ASN A 456 5.66 -23.89 5.78
CA ASN A 456 4.97 -24.93 5.02
C ASN A 456 5.49 -24.95 3.58
N GLY A 457 6.45 -25.83 3.29
CA GLY A 457 6.86 -26.16 1.92
C GLY A 457 7.63 -25.09 1.14
N LYS A 458 7.74 -25.28 -0.17
CA LYS A 458 8.51 -24.42 -1.07
C LYS A 458 7.74 -23.14 -1.39
N ASP A 459 8.23 -22.02 -0.87
CA ASP A 459 7.68 -20.65 -1.10
C ASP A 459 7.78 -20.15 -2.56
N LEU A 460 8.45 -20.89 -3.46
CA LEU A 460 8.74 -20.42 -4.82
C LEU A 460 7.48 -20.12 -5.66
N HIS A 461 6.41 -20.90 -5.45
CA HIS A 461 5.19 -20.81 -6.27
C HIS A 461 4.06 -19.99 -5.66
N ARG A 462 4.24 -19.45 -4.43
CA ARG A 462 3.25 -18.60 -3.80
C ARG A 462 3.26 -17.19 -4.40
N PRO A 463 2.12 -16.53 -4.51
CA PRO A 463 2.05 -15.10 -4.77
C PRO A 463 2.86 -14.33 -3.72
N ILE A 464 3.40 -13.16 -4.10
CA ILE A 464 4.22 -12.36 -3.19
C ILE A 464 3.43 -11.90 -1.97
N GLU A 465 2.12 -11.72 -2.10
CA GLU A 465 1.17 -11.30 -1.07
C GLU A 465 1.06 -12.32 0.07
N GLU A 466 1.30 -13.59 -0.22
CA GLU A 466 1.28 -14.69 0.75
C GLU A 466 2.67 -14.94 1.37
N LYS A 467 3.71 -14.28 0.87
CA LYS A 467 5.08 -14.44 1.37
C LYS A 467 5.37 -13.45 2.49
N GLU A 468 6.19 -13.89 3.43
CA GLU A 468 6.71 -13.03 4.48
C GLU A 468 7.39 -11.77 3.93
N SER A 469 7.97 -11.86 2.74
CA SER A 469 8.63 -10.75 2.05
C SER A 469 7.67 -9.66 1.55
N HIS A 470 6.35 -9.90 1.50
CA HIS A 470 5.35 -8.87 1.14
C HIS A 470 5.43 -7.61 2.02
N ARG A 471 5.89 -7.74 3.28
CA ARG A 471 6.10 -6.59 4.17
C ARG A 471 6.98 -5.47 3.57
N TRP A 472 7.93 -5.83 2.70
CA TRP A 472 8.79 -4.87 2.01
C TRP A 472 8.01 -4.04 0.98
N LEU A 473 7.08 -4.67 0.26
CA LEU A 473 6.21 -4.01 -0.71
C LEU A 473 5.18 -3.12 0.00
N ALA A 474 4.54 -3.64 1.05
CA ALA A 474 3.58 -2.89 1.86
C ALA A 474 4.22 -1.61 2.43
N ALA A 475 5.42 -1.75 3.01
CA ALA A 475 6.14 -0.60 3.53
C ALA A 475 6.59 0.39 2.42
N TYR A 476 6.82 -0.06 1.18
CA TYR A 476 7.06 0.85 0.05
C TYR A 476 5.80 1.64 -0.32
N LEU A 477 4.65 1.03 -0.32
CA LEU A 477 3.39 1.73 -0.61
C LEU A 477 3.12 2.84 0.41
N ASP A 478 3.42 2.61 1.68
CA ASP A 478 3.36 3.66 2.70
C ASP A 478 4.29 4.83 2.39
N ALA A 479 5.53 4.55 2.00
CA ALA A 479 6.50 5.59 1.65
C ALA A 479 6.09 6.37 0.39
N LYS A 480 5.45 5.71 -0.57
CA LYS A 480 4.89 6.35 -1.75
C LYS A 480 3.78 7.33 -1.39
N ASP A 481 2.86 6.92 -0.51
CA ASP A 481 1.74 7.77 -0.09
C ASP A 481 2.23 8.97 0.74
N LEU A 482 3.40 8.86 1.34
CA LEU A 482 4.05 9.90 2.11
C LEU A 482 4.76 10.95 1.22
N ALA A 483 5.34 10.54 0.11
CA ALA A 483 6.10 11.44 -0.76
C ALA A 483 5.31 12.68 -1.24
N PRO A 484 4.01 12.60 -1.62
CA PRO A 484 3.21 13.78 -1.97
C PRO A 484 2.99 14.76 -0.82
N LEU A 485 3.10 14.32 0.44
CA LEU A 485 2.95 15.16 1.63
C LEU A 485 4.23 15.94 1.98
N LEU A 486 5.31 15.66 1.26
CA LEU A 486 6.65 16.21 1.45
C LEU A 486 7.12 16.97 0.19
N PRO A 487 6.40 18.01 -0.26
CA PRO A 487 6.82 18.78 -1.43
C PRO A 487 8.18 19.43 -1.13
N GLY A 488 9.14 19.23 -2.02
CA GLY A 488 10.51 19.74 -1.86
C GLY A 488 11.46 18.80 -1.09
N THR A 489 10.98 17.68 -0.54
CA THR A 489 11.84 16.67 0.11
C THR A 489 11.99 15.44 -0.78
N HIS A 490 13.21 15.10 -1.12
CA HIS A 490 13.53 13.86 -1.82
C HIS A 490 13.48 12.68 -0.85
N VAL A 491 12.61 11.72 -1.08
CA VAL A 491 12.43 10.55 -0.22
C VAL A 491 13.12 9.34 -0.86
N VAL A 492 14.07 8.74 -0.13
CA VAL A 492 14.81 7.55 -0.56
C VAL A 492 14.61 6.41 0.44
N ARG A 493 14.08 5.30 0.00
CA ARG A 493 14.01 4.08 0.82
C ARG A 493 15.30 3.31 0.77
N VAL A 494 15.83 3.00 1.95
CA VAL A 494 17.08 2.28 2.09
C VAL A 494 16.84 0.93 2.75
N ALA A 495 17.25 -0.13 2.06
CA ALA A 495 17.09 -1.52 2.52
C ALA A 495 18.39 -2.29 2.43
N ASP A 496 18.51 -3.30 3.28
CA ASP A 496 19.60 -4.27 3.21
C ASP A 496 19.34 -5.35 2.15
N ARG A 497 20.11 -6.45 2.20
CA ARG A 497 19.98 -7.58 1.27
C ARG A 497 18.63 -8.31 1.32
N GLU A 498 17.86 -8.18 2.39
CA GLU A 498 16.51 -8.78 2.46
C GLU A 498 15.52 -8.03 1.58
N GLY A 499 15.76 -6.73 1.35
CA GLY A 499 14.96 -5.90 0.43
C GLY A 499 15.32 -6.08 -1.04
N ASP A 500 16.32 -6.90 -1.40
CA ASP A 500 16.75 -7.13 -2.77
C ASP A 500 15.77 -8.05 -3.54
N MET A 501 14.64 -7.49 -3.92
CA MET A 501 13.55 -8.18 -4.60
C MET A 501 13.21 -7.49 -5.91
N PHE A 502 13.06 -8.28 -6.99
CA PHE A 502 12.62 -7.76 -8.29
C PHE A 502 11.26 -7.07 -8.19
N GLU A 503 10.33 -7.66 -7.45
CA GLU A 503 8.98 -7.17 -7.25
C GLU A 503 8.94 -5.76 -6.64
N LEU A 504 9.89 -5.43 -5.77
CA LEU A 504 9.98 -4.10 -5.15
C LEU A 504 10.33 -3.02 -6.18
N PHE A 505 11.32 -3.26 -7.03
CA PHE A 505 11.71 -2.34 -8.10
C PHE A 505 10.63 -2.24 -9.18
N ASP A 506 10.01 -3.37 -9.54
CA ASP A 506 8.92 -3.42 -10.51
C ASP A 506 7.66 -2.69 -9.99
N LEU A 507 7.36 -2.83 -8.70
CA LEU A 507 6.30 -2.06 -8.05
C LEU A 507 6.56 -0.56 -8.18
N ARG A 508 7.77 -0.09 -7.84
CA ARG A 508 8.17 1.31 -7.98
C ARG A 508 8.08 1.79 -9.43
N ARG A 509 8.52 1.00 -10.40
CA ARG A 509 8.43 1.33 -11.83
C ARG A 509 6.99 1.58 -12.28
N ARG A 510 6.06 0.72 -11.83
CA ARG A 510 4.64 0.77 -12.22
C ARG A 510 3.84 1.87 -11.51
N GLN A 511 4.35 2.47 -10.44
CA GLN A 511 3.64 3.53 -9.72
C GLN A 511 3.58 4.83 -10.54
N PRO A 512 2.42 5.50 -10.65
CA PRO A 512 2.32 6.85 -11.22
C PRO A 512 2.71 7.92 -10.20
N GLY A 513 2.99 9.14 -10.69
CA GLY A 513 3.17 10.32 -9.86
C GLY A 513 4.51 10.39 -9.12
N THR A 514 4.55 11.20 -8.07
CA THR A 514 5.71 11.36 -7.19
C THR A 514 6.06 10.05 -6.50
N LYS A 515 7.31 9.64 -6.58
CA LYS A 515 7.78 8.33 -6.12
C LYS A 515 8.89 8.49 -5.11
N ALA A 516 8.84 7.69 -4.05
CA ALA A 516 10.02 7.45 -3.25
C ALA A 516 11.02 6.63 -4.08
N ASP A 517 12.28 7.02 -4.03
CA ASP A 517 13.35 6.26 -4.65
C ASP A 517 13.77 5.06 -3.80
N LEU A 518 14.47 4.12 -4.41
CA LEU A 518 14.99 2.92 -3.77
C LEU A 518 16.51 2.92 -3.78
N LEU A 519 17.10 2.50 -2.67
CA LEU A 519 18.53 2.22 -2.53
C LEU A 519 18.68 0.92 -1.76
N VAL A 520 19.01 -0.17 -2.45
CA VAL A 520 18.99 -1.52 -1.88
C VAL A 520 20.33 -2.20 -2.11
N ARG A 521 20.86 -2.86 -1.07
CA ARG A 521 22.07 -3.67 -1.24
C ARG A 521 21.75 -4.97 -1.95
N ALA A 522 22.39 -5.22 -3.08
CA ALA A 522 22.21 -6.45 -3.85
C ALA A 522 22.63 -7.69 -3.06
N LYS A 523 21.81 -8.70 -3.13
CA LYS A 523 22.03 -10.05 -2.58
C LYS A 523 22.37 -11.04 -3.68
N TRP A 524 21.66 -10.90 -4.81
CA TRP A 524 21.66 -11.87 -5.90
C TRP A 524 22.50 -11.36 -7.07
N ASP A 525 23.33 -12.24 -7.65
CA ASP A 525 23.99 -11.99 -8.90
C ASP A 525 23.00 -12.32 -10.03
N ARG A 526 22.36 -11.27 -10.55
CA ARG A 526 21.30 -11.39 -11.55
C ARG A 526 21.82 -11.31 -12.97
N ASN A 527 21.15 -11.99 -13.89
CA ASN A 527 21.40 -11.83 -15.32
C ASN A 527 20.92 -10.44 -15.78
N LEU A 528 21.66 -9.85 -16.68
CA LEU A 528 21.34 -8.60 -17.34
C LEU A 528 20.65 -8.87 -18.68
N ALA A 529 19.70 -8.01 -19.05
CA ALA A 529 19.03 -8.11 -20.32
C ALA A 529 19.94 -7.65 -21.47
N GLY A 530 20.00 -8.42 -22.54
CA GLY A 530 20.78 -8.10 -23.74
C GLY A 530 22.28 -8.42 -23.64
N THR A 531 22.71 -9.14 -22.60
CA THR A 531 24.10 -9.61 -22.43
C THR A 531 24.13 -10.92 -21.66
N ASP A 532 25.18 -11.71 -21.83
CA ASP A 532 25.43 -12.93 -21.05
C ASP A 532 26.10 -12.64 -19.69
N ALA A 533 26.42 -11.38 -19.41
CA ALA A 533 27.07 -10.99 -18.17
C ALA A 533 26.10 -10.98 -16.99
N THR A 534 26.61 -11.31 -15.82
CA THR A 534 25.91 -11.15 -14.56
C THR A 534 26.16 -9.77 -13.97
N LEU A 535 25.28 -9.33 -13.09
CA LEU A 535 25.30 -8.01 -12.45
C LEU A 535 26.65 -7.69 -11.78
N PHE A 536 27.22 -8.64 -11.01
CA PHE A 536 28.48 -8.42 -10.32
C PHE A 536 29.68 -8.42 -11.29
N ALA A 537 29.66 -9.27 -12.30
CA ALA A 537 30.73 -9.32 -13.32
C ALA A 537 30.75 -8.02 -14.13
N GLU A 538 29.60 -7.54 -14.57
CA GLU A 538 29.44 -6.29 -15.32
C GLU A 538 30.00 -5.09 -14.53
N LEU A 539 29.60 -4.96 -13.25
CA LEU A 539 30.05 -3.85 -12.41
C LEU A 539 31.51 -3.94 -12.01
N ALA A 540 32.09 -5.14 -11.90
CA ALA A 540 33.52 -5.32 -11.66
C ALA A 540 34.37 -4.91 -12.88
N ALA A 541 33.81 -5.04 -14.09
CA ALA A 541 34.45 -4.62 -15.35
C ALA A 541 34.20 -3.14 -15.70
N ALA A 542 33.20 -2.49 -15.07
CA ALA A 542 32.84 -1.11 -15.32
C ALA A 542 34.06 -0.15 -15.06
N PRO A 543 34.11 1.00 -15.74
CA PRO A 543 35.20 1.95 -15.56
C PRO A 543 35.37 2.41 -14.11
N LEU A 544 36.60 2.52 -13.64
CA LEU A 544 36.89 3.06 -12.31
C LEU A 544 36.48 4.54 -12.26
N ALA A 545 35.56 4.87 -11.39
CA ALA A 545 35.10 6.23 -11.20
C ALA A 545 35.94 6.99 -10.17
N ARG A 546 36.30 6.32 -9.06
CA ARG A 546 37.12 6.92 -8.00
C ARG A 546 37.65 5.86 -7.02
N THR A 547 38.83 6.13 -6.44
CA THR A 547 39.30 5.42 -5.24
C THR A 547 39.07 6.31 -4.03
N VAL A 548 38.55 5.73 -2.94
CA VAL A 548 38.28 6.42 -1.68
C VAL A 548 38.74 5.58 -0.49
N THR A 549 39.14 6.26 0.58
CA THR A 549 39.48 5.60 1.86
C THR A 549 38.22 5.58 2.73
N ILE A 550 37.89 4.43 3.29
CA ILE A 550 36.76 4.24 4.23
C ILE A 550 37.27 3.65 5.54
N ALA A 551 36.66 4.07 6.65
CA ALA A 551 36.89 3.46 7.94
C ALA A 551 36.12 2.16 8.06
N VAL A 552 36.80 1.06 8.30
CA VAL A 552 36.20 -0.25 8.61
C VAL A 552 36.26 -0.45 10.13
N PRO A 553 35.10 -0.57 10.81
CA PRO A 553 35.09 -0.70 12.26
C PRO A 553 35.69 -2.03 12.71
N ARG A 554 36.10 -2.10 13.98
CA ARG A 554 36.57 -3.34 14.61
C ARG A 554 35.57 -4.46 14.37
N GLN A 555 36.05 -5.58 13.89
CA GLN A 555 35.26 -6.80 13.72
C GLN A 555 35.50 -7.72 14.92
N ARG A 556 34.42 -8.22 15.52
CA ARG A 556 34.52 -9.24 16.56
C ARG A 556 34.79 -10.61 15.94
N GLU A 557 35.44 -11.46 16.69
CA GLU A 557 35.59 -12.86 16.33
C GLU A 557 34.20 -13.47 16.05
N HIS A 558 34.12 -14.24 14.99
CA HIS A 558 32.96 -15.04 14.66
C HIS A 558 33.36 -16.50 14.64
N LEU A 559 32.92 -17.24 15.61
CA LEU A 559 33.13 -18.70 15.68
C LEU A 559 32.46 -19.33 14.46
N GLY A 560 33.24 -20.10 13.70
CA GLY A 560 32.73 -20.78 12.52
C GLY A 560 31.60 -21.75 12.83
N LYS A 561 30.80 -22.04 11.81
CA LYS A 561 29.83 -23.15 11.82
C LYS A 561 30.37 -24.29 10.97
N PRO A 562 29.86 -25.52 11.11
CA PRO A 562 30.28 -26.66 10.26
C PRO A 562 30.17 -26.35 8.74
N SER A 563 29.29 -25.41 8.37
CA SER A 563 29.03 -24.99 6.99
C SER A 563 29.78 -23.71 6.56
N ALA A 564 30.49 -23.01 7.45
CA ALA A 564 31.20 -21.78 7.14
C ALA A 564 32.40 -21.56 8.10
N PRO A 565 33.59 -21.24 7.59
CA PRO A 565 34.78 -20.99 8.40
C PRO A 565 34.55 -19.79 9.35
N GLY A 566 35.15 -19.91 10.56
CA GLY A 566 35.20 -18.78 11.49
C GLY A 566 36.01 -17.61 10.92
N ARG A 567 35.82 -16.44 11.52
CA ARG A 567 36.60 -15.24 11.20
C ARG A 567 37.28 -14.73 12.48
N PRO A 568 38.57 -14.42 12.43
CA PRO A 568 39.25 -13.86 13.57
C PRO A 568 38.74 -12.45 13.89
N ALA A 569 38.97 -12.01 15.12
CA ALA A 569 38.77 -10.62 15.49
C ALA A 569 39.77 -9.73 14.72
N LEU A 570 39.29 -8.64 14.15
CA LEU A 570 40.12 -7.68 13.43
C LEU A 570 40.00 -6.29 14.08
N PRO A 571 41.11 -5.54 14.24
CA PRO A 571 41.04 -4.17 14.73
C PRO A 571 40.34 -3.26 13.74
N ALA A 572 39.92 -2.08 14.20
CA ALA A 572 39.45 -1.04 13.29
C ALA A 572 40.60 -0.65 12.33
N ARG A 573 40.28 -0.41 11.07
CA ARG A 573 41.25 -0.11 10.02
C ARG A 573 40.70 0.85 8.98
N GLU A 574 41.56 1.40 8.20
CA GLU A 574 41.20 2.08 6.95
C GLU A 574 41.33 1.11 5.77
N ALA A 575 40.46 1.23 4.82
CA ALA A 575 40.44 0.45 3.58
C ALA A 575 40.37 1.36 2.38
N GLN A 576 41.25 1.15 1.40
CA GLN A 576 41.11 1.78 0.10
C GLN A 576 40.16 0.95 -0.77
N VAL A 577 39.11 1.58 -1.25
CA VAL A 577 38.11 0.94 -2.06
C VAL A 577 37.91 1.65 -3.39
N GLU A 578 37.76 0.87 -4.43
CA GLU A 578 37.44 1.33 -5.77
C GLU A 578 35.94 1.45 -5.92
N VAL A 579 35.47 2.57 -6.44
CA VAL A 579 34.03 2.85 -6.69
C VAL A 579 33.80 2.85 -8.20
N ARG A 580 32.81 2.07 -8.64
CA ARG A 580 32.33 2.00 -10.01
C ARG A 580 30.81 2.21 -9.99
N PHE A 581 30.25 2.69 -11.09
CA PHE A 581 28.81 2.80 -11.25
C PHE A 581 28.45 2.67 -12.73
N GLN A 582 27.26 2.15 -12.97
CA GLN A 582 26.73 1.97 -14.32
C GLN A 582 25.22 1.86 -14.28
N GLU A 583 24.57 2.26 -15.36
CA GLU A 583 23.18 1.89 -15.59
C GLU A 583 23.11 0.45 -16.06
N VAL A 584 22.19 -0.32 -15.48
CA VAL A 584 22.01 -1.76 -15.78
C VAL A 584 20.54 -2.05 -16.06
N THR A 585 20.31 -3.05 -16.90
CA THR A 585 18.96 -3.56 -17.16
C THR A 585 18.88 -4.99 -16.64
N LEU A 586 18.21 -5.16 -15.50
CA LEU A 586 18.01 -6.49 -14.89
C LEU A 586 16.98 -7.28 -15.70
N GLN A 587 17.31 -8.53 -16.03
CA GLN A 587 16.38 -9.46 -16.63
C GLN A 587 15.30 -9.86 -15.62
N ALA A 588 14.06 -10.06 -16.11
CA ALA A 588 12.99 -10.56 -15.27
C ALA A 588 13.30 -12.00 -14.78
N PRO A 589 13.01 -12.32 -13.52
CA PRO A 589 13.20 -13.66 -13.00
C PRO A 589 12.33 -14.70 -13.70
N GLN A 590 12.78 -15.95 -13.70
CA GLN A 590 12.12 -17.08 -14.39
C GLN A 590 10.85 -17.64 -13.71
N PRO A 591 10.57 -17.43 -12.38
CA PRO A 591 9.34 -17.95 -11.78
C PRO A 591 8.08 -17.53 -12.56
N PRO A 592 7.06 -18.39 -12.69
CA PRO A 592 5.88 -18.16 -13.54
C PRO A 592 5.18 -16.81 -13.27
N GLN A 593 5.19 -16.34 -12.01
CA GLN A 593 4.53 -15.08 -11.61
C GLN A 593 5.27 -13.83 -12.12
N LEU A 594 6.53 -13.95 -12.51
CA LEU A 594 7.41 -12.84 -12.90
C LEU A 594 7.92 -12.94 -14.34
N ARG A 595 7.70 -14.08 -15.00
CA ARG A 595 8.26 -14.37 -16.35
C ARG A 595 7.87 -13.33 -17.40
N ASP A 596 6.64 -12.82 -17.32
CA ASP A 596 6.10 -11.85 -18.29
C ASP A 596 6.35 -10.39 -17.87
N ARG A 597 7.18 -10.18 -16.82
CA ARG A 597 7.55 -8.83 -16.40
C ARG A 597 8.62 -8.26 -17.34
N GLN A 598 8.50 -6.95 -17.56
CA GLN A 598 9.49 -6.22 -18.35
C GLN A 598 10.83 -6.14 -17.59
N PRO A 599 11.97 -6.18 -18.29
CA PRO A 599 13.27 -5.91 -17.68
C PRO A 599 13.28 -4.58 -16.92
N LEU A 600 14.09 -4.49 -15.88
CA LEU A 600 14.17 -3.32 -15.00
C LEU A 600 15.45 -2.53 -15.25
N ARG A 601 15.29 -1.29 -15.68
CA ARG A 601 16.39 -0.33 -15.83
C ARG A 601 16.65 0.37 -14.50
N LEU A 602 17.86 0.22 -13.96
CA LEU A 602 18.30 0.71 -12.66
C LEU A 602 19.73 1.24 -12.75
N TRP A 603 20.14 1.98 -11.74
CA TRP A 603 21.55 2.31 -11.52
C TRP A 603 22.15 1.35 -10.51
N ALA A 604 23.40 0.96 -10.75
CA ALA A 604 24.19 0.14 -9.85
C ALA A 604 25.43 0.89 -9.41
N VAL A 605 25.74 0.83 -8.11
CA VAL A 605 26.98 1.39 -7.53
C VAL A 605 27.73 0.25 -6.87
N TYR A 606 28.95 0.02 -7.33
CA TYR A 606 29.82 -1.04 -6.84
C TYR A 606 31.01 -0.48 -6.11
N LEU A 607 31.33 -1.07 -4.97
CA LEU A 607 32.47 -0.72 -4.13
C LEU A 607 33.22 -1.99 -3.79
N GLU A 608 34.55 -2.01 -4.03
CA GLU A 608 35.41 -3.14 -3.76
C GLU A 608 36.79 -2.73 -3.23
N GLU A 609 37.23 -3.40 -2.17
CA GLU A 609 38.58 -3.33 -1.65
C GLU A 609 39.44 -4.33 -2.41
N LYS A 610 40.45 -3.84 -3.14
CA LYS A 610 41.35 -4.68 -3.98
C LYS A 610 42.44 -5.37 -3.18
N HIS A 611 42.90 -4.75 -2.11
CA HIS A 611 44.05 -5.21 -1.33
C HIS A 611 43.67 -5.33 0.16
N PRO A 612 42.81 -6.31 0.54
CA PRO A 612 42.48 -6.53 1.94
C PRO A 612 43.70 -7.08 2.68
N PRO A 613 43.89 -6.75 3.96
CA PRO A 613 44.94 -7.35 4.78
C PRO A 613 44.78 -8.88 4.88
N ALA A 614 45.88 -9.59 5.14
CA ALA A 614 45.84 -11.03 5.29
C ALA A 614 44.86 -11.46 6.38
N GLY A 615 43.98 -12.41 6.07
CA GLY A 615 42.92 -12.90 6.95
C GLY A 615 41.66 -12.01 7.01
N ALA A 616 41.66 -10.86 6.36
CA ALA A 616 40.45 -10.02 6.26
C ALA A 616 39.69 -10.30 4.96
N ALA A 617 38.35 -10.40 5.06
CA ALA A 617 37.53 -10.41 3.87
C ALA A 617 37.50 -9.01 3.23
N ALA A 618 37.63 -8.93 1.89
CA ALA A 618 37.48 -7.69 1.18
C ALA A 618 36.15 -7.02 1.43
N VAL A 619 36.17 -5.72 1.63
CA VAL A 619 34.92 -4.94 1.67
C VAL A 619 34.35 -4.91 0.25
N ARG A 620 33.16 -5.47 0.05
CA ARG A 620 32.49 -5.49 -1.24
C ARG A 620 31.00 -5.20 -1.07
N TRP A 621 30.53 -4.14 -1.72
CA TRP A 621 29.11 -3.81 -1.77
C TRP A 621 28.68 -3.54 -3.20
N LEU A 622 27.49 -3.96 -3.54
CA LEU A 622 26.77 -3.57 -4.73
C LEU A 622 25.41 -3.02 -4.31
N LEU A 623 25.14 -1.78 -4.68
CA LEU A 623 23.87 -1.11 -4.40
C LEU A 623 23.10 -0.95 -5.70
N LEU A 624 21.83 -1.35 -5.70
CA LEU A 624 20.87 -1.08 -6.77
C LEU A 624 20.02 0.11 -6.36
N THR A 625 19.83 1.04 -7.28
CA THR A 625 19.04 2.25 -6.98
C THR A 625 18.23 2.71 -8.18
N THR A 626 17.10 3.36 -7.88
CA THR A 626 16.29 4.07 -8.88
C THR A 626 16.68 5.54 -9.02
N VAL A 627 17.56 6.02 -8.14
CA VAL A 627 18.17 7.35 -8.24
C VAL A 627 19.19 7.36 -9.40
N GLN A 628 19.14 8.37 -10.24
CA GLN A 628 20.12 8.54 -11.32
C GLN A 628 21.53 8.76 -10.76
N VAL A 629 22.49 8.01 -11.27
CA VAL A 629 23.90 8.08 -10.88
C VAL A 629 24.76 8.35 -12.12
N ALA A 630 24.87 9.60 -12.50
CA ALA A 630 25.63 10.02 -13.68
C ALA A 630 27.06 10.53 -13.36
N SER A 631 27.47 10.52 -12.09
CA SER A 631 28.79 11.01 -11.66
C SER A 631 29.34 10.28 -10.45
N ALA A 632 30.66 10.29 -10.26
CA ALA A 632 31.32 9.76 -9.07
C ALA A 632 30.80 10.42 -7.77
N LYS A 633 30.42 11.71 -7.82
CA LYS A 633 29.82 12.43 -6.68
C LYS A 633 28.51 11.79 -6.25
N GLN A 634 27.63 11.49 -7.21
CA GLN A 634 26.35 10.84 -6.94
C GLN A 634 26.52 9.39 -6.47
N ALA A 635 27.46 8.65 -7.04
CA ALA A 635 27.79 7.30 -6.56
C ALA A 635 28.24 7.31 -5.08
N LEU A 636 29.13 8.24 -4.71
CA LEU A 636 29.55 8.43 -3.32
C LEU A 636 28.40 8.89 -2.42
N GLN A 637 27.46 9.65 -2.94
CA GLN A 637 26.25 10.04 -2.20
C GLN A 637 25.39 8.83 -1.87
N CYS A 638 25.14 7.94 -2.83
CA CYS A 638 24.41 6.68 -2.59
C CYS A 638 25.11 5.82 -1.53
N LEU A 639 26.44 5.73 -1.57
CA LEU A 639 27.21 5.00 -0.55
C LEU A 639 27.06 5.63 0.85
N ARG A 640 27.14 6.97 0.95
CA ARG A 640 26.90 7.69 2.20
C ARG A 640 25.49 7.46 2.74
N TRP A 641 24.47 7.54 1.89
CA TRP A 641 23.09 7.23 2.27
C TRP A 641 22.94 5.80 2.77
N TYR A 642 23.57 4.84 2.08
CA TYR A 642 23.52 3.45 2.52
C TYR A 642 24.22 3.26 3.88
N CYS A 643 25.30 3.95 4.16
CA CYS A 643 25.94 3.92 5.49
C CYS A 643 25.01 4.43 6.60
N ARG A 644 24.09 5.37 6.31
CA ARG A 644 23.10 5.83 7.29
C ARG A 644 22.09 4.73 7.68
N ARG A 645 21.99 3.65 6.92
CA ARG A 645 21.14 2.50 7.27
C ARG A 645 21.45 1.94 8.65
N TRP A 646 22.68 2.02 9.11
CA TRP A 646 23.06 1.55 10.45
C TRP A 646 22.30 2.24 11.58
N ARG A 647 21.67 3.37 11.36
CA ARG A 647 20.86 4.07 12.35
C ARG A 647 19.71 3.20 12.87
N ILE A 648 19.13 2.34 12.03
CA ILE A 648 18.06 1.44 12.47
C ILE A 648 18.60 0.33 13.39
N GLU A 649 19.83 -0.15 13.16
CA GLU A 649 20.46 -1.15 14.02
C GLU A 649 20.85 -0.55 15.38
N GLU A 650 21.31 0.70 15.41
CA GLU A 650 21.55 1.45 16.66
C GLU A 650 20.25 1.62 17.43
N TRP A 651 19.17 1.99 16.76
CA TRP A 651 17.84 2.11 17.36
C TRP A 651 17.31 0.75 17.86
N HIS A 652 17.51 -0.34 17.12
CA HIS A 652 17.17 -1.68 17.59
C HIS A 652 17.96 -2.06 18.85
N ARG A 653 19.21 -1.64 18.96
CA ARG A 653 20.04 -1.88 20.14
C ARG A 653 19.50 -1.08 21.33
N VAL A 654 19.16 0.20 21.15
CA VAL A 654 18.56 1.01 22.23
C VAL A 654 17.27 0.36 22.73
N ARG A 655 16.40 -0.11 21.85
CA ARG A 655 15.18 -0.81 22.24
C ARG A 655 15.46 -2.11 23.00
N LYS A 656 16.36 -2.96 22.49
CA LYS A 656 16.63 -4.28 23.11
C LYS A 656 17.41 -4.16 24.41
N SER A 657 18.41 -3.30 24.46
CA SER A 657 19.31 -3.19 25.63
C SER A 657 18.98 -2.00 26.53
N GLY A 658 18.51 -0.89 25.99
CA GLY A 658 18.12 0.31 26.72
C GLY A 658 16.72 0.20 27.31
N CYS A 659 15.72 -0.04 26.44
CA CYS A 659 14.33 -0.22 26.89
C CYS A 659 13.99 -1.66 27.30
N LYS A 660 14.92 -2.61 27.12
CA LYS A 660 14.77 -4.01 27.52
C LYS A 660 13.47 -4.67 27.05
N ILE A 661 13.03 -4.38 25.82
CA ILE A 661 11.74 -4.83 25.28
C ILE A 661 11.54 -6.36 25.32
N LEU A 662 12.62 -7.15 25.43
CA LEU A 662 12.55 -8.60 25.57
C LEU A 662 12.19 -9.06 26.99
N GLU A 663 12.22 -8.17 27.97
CA GLU A 663 11.88 -8.44 29.37
C GLU A 663 10.40 -8.20 29.70
N HIS A 664 9.63 -7.58 28.78
CA HIS A 664 8.20 -7.37 28.98
C HIS A 664 7.43 -8.67 29.26
N GLN A 665 6.49 -8.57 30.21
CA GLN A 665 5.72 -9.73 30.72
C GLN A 665 4.23 -9.54 30.42
N ASN A 666 3.85 -9.70 29.16
CA ASN A 666 2.46 -9.63 28.73
C ASN A 666 1.98 -11.04 28.34
N HIS A 667 0.68 -11.30 28.54
CA HIS A 667 0.07 -12.59 28.25
C HIS A 667 -0.32 -12.80 26.78
N ALA A 668 -0.41 -11.71 25.99
CA ALA A 668 -0.77 -11.76 24.57
C ALA A 668 0.25 -10.99 23.71
N ALA A 669 0.45 -11.46 22.49
CA ALA A 669 1.33 -10.82 21.49
C ALA A 669 0.90 -9.38 21.16
N GLU A 670 -0.41 -9.11 21.09
CA GLU A 670 -0.95 -7.77 20.86
C GLU A 670 -0.56 -6.80 21.97
N ALA A 671 -0.69 -7.21 23.22
CA ALA A 671 -0.28 -6.39 24.36
C ALA A 671 1.23 -6.13 24.37
N LEU A 672 2.04 -7.14 24.00
CA LEU A 672 3.49 -6.97 23.78
C LEU A 672 3.76 -5.95 22.67
N LEU A 673 3.07 -6.04 21.54
CA LEU A 673 3.26 -5.13 20.42
C LEU A 673 2.89 -3.69 20.78
N ARG A 674 1.83 -3.48 21.58
CA ARG A 674 1.47 -2.14 22.10
C ARG A 674 2.58 -1.60 23.00
N ALA A 675 3.09 -2.39 23.94
CA ALA A 675 4.22 -1.97 24.78
C ALA A 675 5.47 -1.63 23.95
N ILE A 676 5.81 -2.49 22.97
CA ILE A 676 6.93 -2.29 22.06
C ILE A 676 6.75 -1.02 21.19
N ALA A 677 5.52 -0.64 20.85
CA ALA A 677 5.24 0.59 20.11
C ALA A 677 5.55 1.84 20.94
N LEU A 678 5.24 1.83 22.24
CA LEU A 678 5.62 2.91 23.13
C LEU A 678 7.14 3.01 23.25
N ASP A 679 7.81 1.90 23.51
CA ASP A 679 9.27 1.85 23.62
C ASP A 679 9.97 2.22 22.30
N ALA A 680 9.34 2.02 21.16
CA ALA A 680 9.89 2.42 19.88
C ALA A 680 10.12 3.93 19.78
N VAL A 681 9.18 4.72 20.29
CA VAL A 681 9.27 6.19 20.32
C VAL A 681 10.21 6.65 21.43
N ILE A 682 10.17 6.01 22.60
CA ILE A 682 11.11 6.29 23.71
C ILE A 682 12.56 6.05 23.25
N ALA A 683 12.82 4.91 22.61
CA ALA A 683 14.15 4.58 22.09
C ALA A 683 14.60 5.53 20.98
N TRP A 684 13.68 5.99 20.12
CA TRP A 684 13.98 7.04 19.14
C TRP A 684 14.41 8.33 19.83
N ARG A 685 13.68 8.79 20.86
CA ARG A 685 14.02 9.99 21.61
C ARG A 685 15.39 9.87 22.30
N ILE A 686 15.67 8.73 22.96
CA ILE A 686 16.97 8.46 23.60
C ILE A 686 18.09 8.55 22.55
N MET A 687 17.91 7.93 21.39
CA MET A 687 18.90 7.96 20.31
C MET A 687 19.09 9.37 19.74
N LEU A 688 18.01 10.11 19.54
CA LEU A 688 18.05 11.49 19.05
C LEU A 688 18.85 12.38 20.03
N LEU A 689 18.52 12.34 21.31
CA LEU A 689 19.21 13.14 22.34
C LEU A 689 20.70 12.78 22.42
N ALA A 690 21.04 11.50 22.40
CA ALA A 690 22.43 11.05 22.42
C ALA A 690 23.22 11.49 21.17
N LEU A 691 22.59 11.56 20.01
CA LEU A 691 23.23 12.02 18.77
C LEU A 691 23.36 13.55 18.75
N LEU A 692 22.33 14.29 19.15
CA LEU A 692 22.38 15.75 19.26
C LEU A 692 23.49 16.20 20.21
N GLY A 693 23.58 15.59 21.40
CA GLY A 693 24.65 15.90 22.34
C GLY A 693 26.08 15.65 21.82
N ARG A 694 26.23 14.74 20.81
CA ARG A 694 27.53 14.47 20.16
C ARG A 694 27.79 15.35 18.97
N THR A 695 26.77 15.66 18.18
CA THR A 695 26.92 16.34 16.88
C THR A 695 26.76 17.86 17.01
N VAL A 696 25.96 18.31 17.97
CA VAL A 696 25.66 19.72 18.22
C VAL A 696 25.74 20.01 19.72
N PRO A 697 26.93 19.89 20.37
CA PRO A 697 27.06 20.03 21.82
C PRO A 697 26.73 21.41 22.35
N GLY A 698 26.69 22.43 21.50
CA GLY A 698 26.29 23.80 21.85
C GLY A 698 24.78 24.08 21.72
N LEU A 699 23.95 23.06 21.46
CA LEU A 699 22.50 23.23 21.36
C LEU A 699 21.93 23.55 22.76
N PRO A 700 21.14 24.64 22.92
CA PRO A 700 20.54 25.00 24.22
C PRO A 700 19.63 23.88 24.73
N CYS A 701 19.76 23.52 26.01
CA CYS A 701 18.99 22.44 26.64
C CYS A 701 17.47 22.67 26.62
N ASP A 702 17.05 23.92 26.76
CA ASP A 702 15.65 24.35 26.81
C ASP A 702 14.86 24.08 25.52
N LEU A 703 15.56 23.83 24.40
CA LEU A 703 14.94 23.36 23.16
C LEU A 703 14.46 21.91 23.24
N LEU A 704 14.99 21.10 24.17
CA LEU A 704 14.76 19.66 24.24
C LEU A 704 14.18 19.21 25.58
N PHE A 705 14.40 20.00 26.63
CA PHE A 705 14.07 19.69 28.01
C PHE A 705 13.25 20.83 28.64
N ASN A 706 12.36 20.49 29.54
CA ASN A 706 11.63 21.49 30.29
C ASN A 706 12.55 22.19 31.34
N PRO A 707 12.15 23.35 31.90
CA PRO A 707 13.00 24.08 32.84
C PRO A 707 13.47 23.26 34.03
N CYS A 708 12.63 22.40 34.60
CA CYS A 708 12.99 21.53 35.72
C CYS A 708 14.02 20.46 35.33
N GLU A 709 13.86 19.88 34.12
CA GLU A 709 14.83 18.93 33.56
C GLU A 709 16.19 19.62 33.31
N CYS A 710 16.19 20.85 32.79
CA CYS A 710 17.41 21.65 32.59
C CYS A 710 18.14 21.90 33.91
N GLU A 711 17.43 22.32 34.97
CA GLU A 711 17.98 22.52 36.29
C GLU A 711 18.60 21.24 36.88
N VAL A 712 17.92 20.10 36.72
CA VAL A 712 18.47 18.80 37.14
C VAL A 712 19.74 18.45 36.35
N LEU A 713 19.76 18.70 35.04
CA LEU A 713 20.96 18.47 34.23
C LEU A 713 22.13 19.36 34.65
N GLU A 714 21.90 20.63 34.97
CA GLU A 714 22.92 21.54 35.49
C GLU A 714 23.50 21.06 36.83
N ILE A 715 22.63 20.63 37.76
CA ILE A 715 23.04 20.08 39.06
C ILE A 715 23.87 18.80 38.86
N LEU A 716 23.46 17.91 37.92
CA LEU A 716 24.20 16.69 37.62
C LEU A 716 25.56 17.00 36.97
N ALA A 717 25.61 17.99 36.09
CA ALA A 717 26.84 18.46 35.46
C ALA A 717 27.83 19.03 36.47
N SER A 718 27.35 19.83 37.43
CA SER A 718 28.18 20.43 38.48
C SER A 718 28.70 19.41 39.49
N LYS A 719 27.96 18.33 39.77
CA LYS A 719 28.34 17.27 40.72
C LYS A 719 29.31 16.23 40.15
N LYS A 720 29.42 16.13 38.87
CA LYS A 720 30.37 15.23 38.18
C LYS A 720 31.39 16.08 37.42
N ASN A 721 32.67 15.92 37.78
CA ASN A 721 33.77 16.08 36.82
C ASN A 721 33.61 14.99 35.70
N SER A 722 32.50 15.01 35.01
CA SER A 722 32.15 14.04 34.00
C SER A 722 32.73 14.54 32.66
N PRO A 723 33.57 13.76 31.99
CA PRO A 723 34.09 14.13 30.66
C PRO A 723 33.02 14.26 29.57
N TRP A 724 31.76 14.01 29.91
CA TRP A 724 30.60 14.01 29.00
C TRP A 724 29.72 15.26 29.09
N VAL A 725 29.98 16.13 30.04
CA VAL A 725 29.28 17.42 30.21
C VAL A 725 30.33 18.52 30.20
N LYS A 726 30.60 19.06 29.02
CA LYS A 726 31.15 20.41 28.91
C LYS A 726 29.99 21.38 28.85
N PRO A 727 30.04 22.54 29.57
CA PRO A 727 28.98 23.54 29.62
C PRO A 727 28.61 24.06 28.26
#